data_6b9d511f1fc7fcd498fed301cf25c29e
#
_entry.id   6b9d511f1fc7fcd498fed301cf25c29e
#
_cell.length_a   1.000
_cell.length_b   1.000
_cell.length_c   1.000
_cell.angle_alpha   90.00
_cell.angle_beta   90.00
_cell.angle_gamma   90.00
#
_symmetry.space_group_name_H-M   'P 1'
#
loop_
_entity.id
_entity.type
_entity.pdbx_description
1 polymer ?
#
loop_
_entity_poly.entity_id
_entity_poly.type
_entity_poly.pdbx_seq_one_letter_code
_entity_poly.pdbx_strand_id
1 'polypeptide(L)'
;MGKSVKHKLKKKNTTKKRKTITEIINNLKKSRAKELTEERHNPLLQKLFRKTNVEKIKKLSHDLDDNMDEYIKFIKNKISSLKDKKDRPKDDFYDYVNKVWIDKQTKKLEDNPKYYVEVDDFRIVQDKVYNELLGYVDDYVEKNKSSRKGKALEAIKNCVQKADKKKGLGHCKDVYERINKYIDTNDMYGLLGDANSNEIVSWQAPIVWRITPDEKDNKRHVSHLSSPELGIYDYLIYIDDPKDNAKEKEFKRNFKRKYIEFINSVFKTVLPNNYKEFKGEDVWDTEIELLTAMGCNKIKKEDANYYNVLTKKEIEEDYGFNWTYFMERFNIKGKYVPNKVIVSSLNSFKCTTELLKEKWASNKWKTYWMFMYYKQMIRLDYDWSMIYFNFYGKFVKGKPVHYPKKTYSIFPLSYAFNTFLTKEYIKHNKKPIIELYVKNMVEDLKYIFIKKIERNSWLSPSTKKSALLKLNKLEVQMVTPKYITEDTILEYIEDDPWYNMTALSMWRLNQFIKIEGTEKKVDIPAIDWNEFKLVGTQTYMVNAYYRPTSNSIYVPLAYLQKPFIDMDQRGIEYNLAYMGYTLGHELSHSLDDMGSKFDADGNMNNWWTEHDRKIFNNKIKDVVKQYEEFAGRDGIKFNAEIGVGEDLADISGLSLVEEYLFYFQLIHRSTTVIKNLSLEAFYVYSAIQSRQKIYDKAIPAQLKTNPHPLEKYRCNCPLSRLKLFREIYQVKKGDGMYWHNTDTIW
;
A
#
# COMPACT_ATOMS: atom_id res chain seq x y z
N MET A 1 56.98 -27.98 44.84
CA MET A 1 57.41 -27.01 43.81
C MET A 1 56.40 -27.00 42.69
N GLY A 2 55.61 -25.96 42.55
CA GLY A 2 54.61 -25.85 41.50
C GLY A 2 54.12 -24.42 41.41
N LYS A 3 54.68 -23.61 40.52
CA LYS A 3 54.32 -22.20 40.34
C LYS A 3 52.99 -22.07 39.62
N SER A 4 51.98 -21.47 40.27
CA SER A 4 50.73 -21.01 39.73
C SER A 4 50.92 -19.72 38.89
N VAL A 5 50.60 -19.76 37.63
CA VAL A 5 50.56 -18.57 36.74
C VAL A 5 49.16 -18.02 36.73
N LYS A 6 48.93 -16.89 37.40
CA LYS A 6 47.70 -16.11 37.34
C LYS A 6 47.68 -15.26 36.06
N HIS A 7 46.85 -15.61 35.08
CA HIS A 7 46.51 -14.73 33.94
C HIS A 7 45.53 -13.67 34.41
N LYS A 8 45.97 -12.42 34.48
CA LYS A 8 45.12 -11.24 34.62
C LYS A 8 44.50 -10.89 33.27
N LEU A 9 43.23 -11.23 33.08
CA LEU A 9 42.40 -10.66 32.03
C LEU A 9 42.11 -9.19 32.35
N LYS A 10 42.74 -8.26 31.63
CA LYS A 10 42.38 -6.86 31.60
C LYS A 10 41.05 -6.71 30.83
N LYS A 11 39.93 -6.52 31.52
CA LYS A 11 38.69 -5.99 30.93
C LYS A 11 38.95 -4.57 30.42
N LYS A 12 39.06 -4.39 29.11
CA LYS A 12 38.91 -3.06 28.49
C LYS A 12 37.44 -2.68 28.56
N ASN A 13 37.05 -1.91 29.56
CA ASN A 13 35.80 -1.18 29.55
C ASN A 13 35.91 -0.04 28.54
N THR A 14 35.49 -0.29 27.31
CA THR A 14 35.23 0.78 26.35
C THR A 14 33.80 1.25 26.57
N THR A 15 33.61 2.21 27.46
CA THR A 15 32.40 3.04 27.50
C THR A 15 32.31 3.80 26.18
N LYS A 16 31.55 3.28 25.22
CA LYS A 16 31.15 4.03 24.03
C LYS A 16 30.31 5.22 24.51
N LYS A 17 30.93 6.43 24.57
CA LYS A 17 30.18 7.67 24.80
C LYS A 17 29.03 7.70 23.82
N ARG A 18 27.78 7.75 24.31
CA ARG A 18 26.61 7.99 23.49
C ARG A 18 26.78 9.35 22.79
N LYS A 19 26.92 9.37 21.48
CA LYS A 19 26.98 10.61 20.69
C LYS A 19 25.67 11.37 20.86
N THR A 20 25.78 12.68 21.04
CA THR A 20 24.58 13.54 21.05
C THR A 20 23.88 13.52 19.69
N ILE A 21 22.58 13.77 19.67
CA ILE A 21 21.79 13.84 18.42
C ILE A 21 22.42 14.85 17.45
N THR A 22 22.94 15.97 17.96
CA THR A 22 23.62 16.99 17.16
C THR A 22 24.90 16.46 16.52
N GLU A 23 25.71 15.67 17.25
CA GLU A 23 26.90 15.00 16.70
C GLU A 23 26.55 13.96 15.63
N ILE A 24 25.46 13.22 15.82
CA ILE A 24 24.97 12.26 14.82
C ILE A 24 24.55 13.00 13.54
N ILE A 25 23.75 14.06 13.65
CA ILE A 25 23.32 14.88 12.52
C ILE A 25 24.52 15.49 11.79
N ASN A 26 25.49 16.05 12.51
CA ASN A 26 26.68 16.65 11.91
C ASN A 26 27.57 15.62 11.21
N ASN A 27 27.72 14.42 11.78
CA ASN A 27 28.47 13.34 11.14
C ASN A 27 27.76 12.82 9.89
N LEU A 28 26.43 12.66 9.93
CA LEU A 28 25.64 12.29 8.76
C LEU A 28 25.71 13.36 7.67
N LYS A 29 25.63 14.65 8.01
CA LYS A 29 25.80 15.75 7.07
C LYS A 29 27.19 15.76 6.42
N LYS A 30 28.27 15.51 7.20
CA LYS A 30 29.64 15.44 6.70
C LYS A 30 29.87 14.22 5.79
N SER A 31 29.42 13.05 6.18
CA SER A 31 29.52 11.81 5.39
C SER A 31 28.81 12.01 4.04
N ARG A 32 27.61 12.56 4.10
CA ARG A 32 26.76 12.78 2.92
C ARG A 32 27.29 13.88 1.99
N ALA A 33 27.79 14.99 2.54
CA ALA A 33 28.45 16.01 1.74
C ALA A 33 29.68 15.47 1.02
N LYS A 34 30.41 14.54 1.64
CA LYS A 34 31.54 13.85 1.05
C LYS A 34 31.11 12.88 -0.07
N GLU A 35 30.10 12.03 0.18
CA GLU A 35 29.52 11.14 -0.83
C GLU A 35 28.96 11.91 -2.04
N LEU A 36 28.17 12.95 -1.80
CA LEU A 36 27.66 13.82 -2.86
C LEU A 36 28.78 14.52 -3.65
N THR A 37 29.88 14.87 -2.97
CA THR A 37 31.03 15.51 -3.62
C THR A 37 31.83 14.48 -4.43
N GLU A 38 32.05 13.29 -3.91
CA GLU A 38 32.74 12.19 -4.63
C GLU A 38 31.90 11.66 -5.80
N GLU A 39 30.60 11.48 -5.64
CA GLU A 39 29.68 11.08 -6.73
C GLU A 39 29.55 12.17 -7.80
N ARG A 40 29.51 13.46 -7.42
CA ARG A 40 29.52 14.60 -8.36
C ARG A 40 30.82 14.73 -9.16
N HIS A 41 31.93 14.27 -8.61
CA HIS A 41 33.21 14.20 -9.30
C HIS A 41 33.39 12.91 -10.10
N ASN A 42 32.43 11.97 -10.05
CA ASN A 42 32.48 10.79 -10.89
C ASN A 42 32.41 11.20 -12.37
N PRO A 43 33.46 10.92 -13.18
CA PRO A 43 33.54 11.35 -14.59
C PRO A 43 32.36 10.85 -15.42
N LEU A 44 31.78 9.69 -15.05
CA LEU A 44 30.63 9.10 -15.72
C LEU A 44 29.35 9.89 -15.41
N LEU A 45 29.15 10.30 -14.16
CA LEU A 45 28.03 11.14 -13.74
C LEU A 45 28.15 12.54 -14.32
N GLN A 46 29.35 13.14 -14.32
CA GLN A 46 29.58 14.44 -14.98
C GLN A 46 29.36 14.33 -16.49
N LYS A 47 29.72 13.22 -17.11
CA LYS A 47 29.49 12.97 -18.54
C LYS A 47 28.01 12.77 -18.84
N LEU A 48 27.28 12.07 -17.96
CA LEU A 48 25.82 11.89 -18.02
C LEU A 48 25.06 13.20 -17.74
N PHE A 49 25.42 13.92 -16.70
CA PHE A 49 24.83 15.24 -16.40
C PHE A 49 25.19 16.26 -17.49
N ARG A 50 26.42 16.31 -17.97
CA ARG A 50 26.83 17.22 -19.04
C ARG A 50 26.23 16.86 -20.41
N LYS A 51 26.24 15.60 -20.82
CA LYS A 51 25.69 15.20 -22.12
C LYS A 51 24.17 15.09 -22.14
N THR A 52 23.56 14.61 -21.07
CA THR A 52 22.10 14.41 -21.04
C THR A 52 21.36 15.73 -20.80
N ASN A 53 21.89 16.59 -19.95
CA ASN A 53 21.15 17.79 -19.56
C ASN A 53 21.50 19.05 -20.38
N VAL A 54 22.72 19.22 -20.86
CA VAL A 54 23.12 20.48 -21.53
C VAL A 54 22.90 20.43 -23.05
N GLU A 55 23.30 19.38 -23.73
CA GLU A 55 23.09 19.29 -25.19
C GLU A 55 21.69 18.81 -25.53
N LYS A 56 21.08 17.94 -24.71
CA LYS A 56 19.68 17.51 -24.92
C LYS A 56 18.67 18.52 -24.40
N ILE A 57 18.96 19.29 -23.33
CA ILE A 57 18.09 20.42 -22.95
C ILE A 57 18.13 21.50 -24.01
N LYS A 58 19.29 21.78 -24.63
CA LYS A 58 19.35 22.69 -25.80
C LYS A 58 18.60 22.16 -27.01
N LYS A 59 18.67 20.85 -27.27
CA LYS A 59 17.97 20.20 -28.37
C LYS A 59 16.50 19.96 -28.04
N LEU A 60 16.17 19.64 -26.78
CA LEU A 60 14.80 19.48 -26.29
C LEU A 60 14.12 20.79 -25.95
N SER A 61 14.83 21.89 -25.68
CA SER A 61 14.18 23.21 -25.63
C SER A 61 13.68 23.61 -27.03
N HIS A 62 14.38 23.24 -28.10
CA HIS A 62 13.87 23.38 -29.45
C HIS A 62 12.75 22.35 -29.76
N ASP A 63 12.95 21.06 -29.47
CA ASP A 63 11.97 20.01 -29.72
C ASP A 63 10.75 20.06 -28.76
N LEU A 64 10.91 20.59 -27.53
CA LEU A 64 9.82 20.87 -26.60
C LEU A 64 9.08 22.17 -26.95
N ASP A 65 9.77 23.18 -27.43
CA ASP A 65 9.15 24.40 -27.96
C ASP A 65 8.23 24.06 -29.15
N ASP A 66 8.66 23.19 -30.04
CA ASP A 66 7.84 22.78 -31.19
C ASP A 66 6.71 21.81 -30.81
N ASN A 67 6.99 20.73 -30.05
CA ASN A 67 5.99 19.72 -29.70
C ASN A 67 5.08 20.16 -28.53
N MET A 68 5.59 20.89 -27.56
CA MET A 68 4.80 21.36 -26.44
C MET A 68 3.96 22.56 -26.85
N ASP A 69 4.46 23.46 -27.68
CA ASP A 69 3.69 24.53 -28.27
C ASP A 69 2.61 24.00 -29.22
N GLU A 70 2.87 22.95 -30.00
CA GLU A 70 1.83 22.27 -30.79
C GLU A 70 0.81 21.56 -29.89
N TYR A 71 1.24 20.89 -28.84
CA TYR A 71 0.34 20.25 -27.88
C TYR A 71 -0.47 21.29 -27.10
N ILE A 72 0.16 22.34 -26.61
CA ILE A 72 -0.53 23.46 -25.93
C ILE A 72 -1.40 24.25 -26.91
N LYS A 73 -0.97 24.49 -28.13
CA LYS A 73 -1.79 25.07 -29.20
C LYS A 73 -2.96 24.17 -29.57
N PHE A 74 -2.73 22.87 -29.67
CA PHE A 74 -3.79 21.88 -29.92
C PHE A 74 -4.80 21.87 -28.78
N ILE A 75 -4.36 21.86 -27.54
CA ILE A 75 -5.22 21.97 -26.35
C ILE A 75 -5.94 23.32 -26.35
N LYS A 76 -5.23 24.44 -26.52
CA LYS A 76 -5.82 25.79 -26.57
C LYS A 76 -6.85 25.94 -27.70
N ASN A 77 -6.55 25.42 -28.89
CA ASN A 77 -7.47 25.51 -30.06
C ASN A 77 -8.71 24.60 -29.87
N LYS A 78 -8.55 23.46 -29.22
CA LYS A 78 -9.66 22.56 -28.96
C LYS A 78 -10.54 23.05 -27.82
N ILE A 79 -9.96 23.70 -26.81
CA ILE A 79 -10.66 24.29 -25.67
C ILE A 79 -11.33 25.62 -26.05
N SER A 80 -10.71 26.44 -26.91
CA SER A 80 -11.36 27.66 -27.43
C SER A 80 -12.61 27.39 -28.27
N SER A 81 -12.75 26.17 -28.79
CA SER A 81 -13.99 25.69 -29.40
C SER A 81 -15.07 25.23 -28.42
N LEU A 82 -14.70 25.01 -27.15
CA LEU A 82 -15.60 24.61 -26.07
C LEU A 82 -16.05 25.90 -25.34
N LYS A 83 -17.32 26.24 -25.43
CA LYS A 83 -17.91 27.45 -24.81
C LYS A 83 -18.01 27.37 -23.28
N ASP A 84 -17.46 26.34 -22.65
CA ASP A 84 -17.60 26.10 -21.22
C ASP A 84 -16.43 26.75 -20.44
N LYS A 85 -16.76 27.59 -19.44
CA LYS A 85 -15.76 28.27 -18.58
C LYS A 85 -14.86 27.32 -17.78
N LYS A 86 -15.28 26.06 -17.60
CA LYS A 86 -14.53 25.03 -16.84
C LYS A 86 -13.24 24.56 -17.51
N ASP A 87 -13.04 24.84 -18.77
CA ASP A 87 -11.91 24.35 -19.57
C ASP A 87 -10.70 25.31 -19.58
N ARG A 88 -10.69 26.36 -18.76
CA ARG A 88 -9.55 27.27 -18.64
C ARG A 88 -8.54 26.74 -17.61
N PRO A 89 -7.21 26.92 -17.81
CA PRO A 89 -6.18 26.40 -16.89
C PRO A 89 -6.32 26.94 -15.46
N LYS A 90 -6.92 28.09 -15.27
CA LYS A 90 -7.17 28.69 -13.95
C LYS A 90 -8.48 28.26 -13.28
N ASP A 91 -9.34 27.56 -14.01
CA ASP A 91 -10.60 27.03 -13.47
C ASP A 91 -10.49 25.54 -13.16
N ASP A 92 -9.88 24.76 -14.06
CA ASP A 92 -9.60 23.33 -13.89
C ASP A 92 -8.36 22.94 -14.69
N PHE A 93 -7.22 22.82 -14.02
CA PHE A 93 -5.97 22.52 -14.70
C PHE A 93 -5.85 21.06 -15.13
N TYR A 94 -6.41 20.15 -14.36
CA TYR A 94 -6.42 18.73 -14.71
C TYR A 94 -7.21 18.48 -16.00
N ASP A 95 -8.42 18.99 -16.10
CA ASP A 95 -9.24 18.83 -17.29
C ASP A 95 -8.67 19.61 -18.49
N TYR A 96 -8.11 20.81 -18.25
CA TYR A 96 -7.40 21.57 -19.26
C TYR A 96 -6.32 20.74 -19.98
N VAL A 97 -5.55 19.97 -19.23
CA VAL A 97 -4.45 19.16 -19.78
C VAL A 97 -4.95 17.80 -20.30
N ASN A 98 -5.83 17.12 -19.56
CA ASN A 98 -6.08 15.68 -19.74
C ASN A 98 -7.38 15.34 -20.50
N LYS A 99 -8.33 16.27 -20.66
CA LYS A 99 -9.66 16.01 -21.24
C LYS A 99 -9.61 15.26 -22.57
N VAL A 100 -8.73 15.68 -23.48
CA VAL A 100 -8.59 15.03 -24.80
C VAL A 100 -8.13 13.57 -24.67
N TRP A 101 -7.21 13.30 -23.76
CA TRP A 101 -6.76 11.93 -23.49
C TRP A 101 -7.87 11.11 -22.82
N ILE A 102 -8.59 11.69 -21.85
CA ILE A 102 -9.72 11.06 -21.16
C ILE A 102 -10.81 10.67 -22.15
N ASP A 103 -11.23 11.59 -23.02
CA ASP A 103 -12.25 11.34 -24.05
C ASP A 103 -11.83 10.21 -24.99
N LYS A 104 -10.55 10.19 -25.39
CA LYS A 104 -9.99 9.13 -26.24
C LYS A 104 -9.96 7.77 -25.51
N GLN A 105 -9.60 7.76 -24.22
CA GLN A 105 -9.62 6.52 -23.44
C GLN A 105 -11.04 6.04 -23.19
N THR A 106 -11.99 6.93 -22.95
CA THR A 106 -13.40 6.58 -22.77
C THR A 106 -13.90 5.76 -23.96
N LYS A 107 -13.70 6.24 -25.20
CA LYS A 107 -14.07 5.50 -26.41
C LYS A 107 -13.38 4.14 -26.52
N LYS A 108 -12.06 4.08 -26.25
CA LYS A 108 -11.32 2.81 -26.28
C LYS A 108 -11.83 1.79 -25.29
N LEU A 109 -12.27 2.24 -24.10
CA LEU A 109 -12.76 1.37 -23.03
C LEU A 109 -14.21 0.90 -23.29
N GLU A 110 -15.01 1.65 -24.04
CA GLU A 110 -16.30 1.19 -24.52
C GLU A 110 -16.15 -0.02 -25.46
N ASP A 111 -15.16 0.05 -26.38
CA ASP A 111 -14.87 -1.01 -27.34
C ASP A 111 -14.11 -2.20 -26.74
N ASN A 112 -13.19 -1.95 -25.80
CA ASN A 112 -12.33 -2.96 -25.22
C ASN A 112 -12.12 -2.71 -23.70
N PRO A 113 -13.08 -3.13 -22.86
CA PRO A 113 -13.01 -2.91 -21.42
C PRO A 113 -11.84 -3.67 -20.77
N LYS A 114 -11.22 -3.05 -19.76
CA LYS A 114 -10.09 -3.59 -19.01
C LYS A 114 -10.54 -4.19 -17.68
N TYR A 115 -9.74 -5.10 -17.15
CA TYR A 115 -10.02 -5.79 -15.87
C TYR A 115 -9.69 -4.96 -14.62
N TYR A 116 -9.16 -3.75 -14.78
CA TYR A 116 -8.94 -2.81 -13.69
C TYR A 116 -10.05 -1.73 -13.67
N VAL A 117 -10.21 -1.05 -12.54
CA VAL A 117 -11.28 -0.04 -12.34
C VAL A 117 -10.98 1.28 -13.03
N GLU A 118 -9.72 1.51 -13.40
CA GLU A 118 -9.21 2.77 -13.97
C GLU A 118 -8.08 2.49 -14.95
N VAL A 119 -7.89 3.36 -15.93
CA VAL A 119 -6.76 3.34 -16.85
C VAL A 119 -5.88 4.54 -16.58
N ASP A 120 -4.62 4.27 -16.29
CA ASP A 120 -3.53 5.22 -16.08
C ASP A 120 -2.20 4.58 -16.50
N ASP A 121 -1.12 5.32 -16.36
CA ASP A 121 0.21 4.82 -16.70
C ASP A 121 0.67 3.67 -15.80
N PHE A 122 0.27 3.66 -14.51
CA PHE A 122 0.63 2.60 -13.56
C PHE A 122 0.03 1.25 -13.97
N ARG A 123 -1.28 1.22 -14.28
CA ARG A 123 -2.00 -0.01 -14.66
C ARG A 123 -1.55 -0.54 -16.00
N ILE A 124 -1.30 0.35 -16.97
CA ILE A 124 -0.79 -0.03 -18.30
C ILE A 124 0.59 -0.70 -18.19
N VAL A 125 1.49 -0.11 -17.41
CA VAL A 125 2.84 -0.65 -17.24
C VAL A 125 2.83 -1.91 -16.38
N GLN A 126 1.98 -1.97 -15.33
CA GLN A 126 1.86 -3.18 -14.50
C GLN A 126 1.34 -4.38 -15.32
N ASP A 127 0.38 -4.17 -16.21
CA ASP A 127 -0.13 -5.22 -17.11
C ASP A 127 0.98 -5.76 -18.04
N LYS A 128 1.81 -4.85 -18.58
CA LYS A 128 3.01 -5.22 -19.34
C LYS A 128 3.98 -6.06 -18.50
N VAL A 129 4.29 -5.63 -17.27
CA VAL A 129 5.19 -6.34 -16.35
C VAL A 129 4.67 -7.74 -16.03
N TYR A 130 3.37 -7.90 -15.79
CA TYR A 130 2.79 -9.22 -15.57
C TYR A 130 2.95 -10.16 -16.77
N ASN A 131 2.79 -9.65 -17.99
CA ASN A 131 3.02 -10.45 -19.20
C ASN A 131 4.50 -10.84 -19.37
N GLU A 132 5.42 -9.92 -19.05
CA GLU A 132 6.88 -10.22 -19.05
C GLU A 132 7.24 -11.31 -18.04
N LEU A 133 6.71 -11.22 -16.80
CA LEU A 133 6.93 -12.24 -15.77
C LEU A 133 6.44 -13.62 -16.18
N LEU A 134 5.23 -13.69 -16.77
CA LEU A 134 4.69 -14.95 -17.28
C LEU A 134 5.58 -15.52 -18.39
N GLY A 135 6.13 -14.68 -19.27
CA GLY A 135 7.10 -15.08 -20.26
C GLY A 135 8.39 -15.64 -19.64
N TYR A 136 8.95 -14.99 -18.62
CA TYR A 136 10.14 -15.49 -17.93
C TYR A 136 9.91 -16.83 -17.22
N VAL A 137 8.71 -17.02 -16.65
CA VAL A 137 8.32 -18.32 -16.06
C VAL A 137 8.23 -19.39 -17.14
N ASP A 138 7.57 -19.08 -18.28
CA ASP A 138 7.42 -20.01 -19.41
C ASP A 138 8.80 -20.44 -19.96
N ASP A 139 9.69 -19.48 -20.19
CA ASP A 139 11.07 -19.73 -20.66
C ASP A 139 11.89 -20.57 -19.67
N TYR A 140 11.74 -20.29 -18.37
CA TYR A 140 12.45 -21.06 -17.35
C TYR A 140 11.95 -22.50 -17.28
N VAL A 141 10.63 -22.68 -17.26
CA VAL A 141 9.98 -24.00 -17.23
C VAL A 141 10.40 -24.83 -18.45
N GLU A 142 10.36 -24.25 -19.65
CA GLU A 142 10.76 -24.94 -20.89
C GLU A 142 12.19 -25.49 -20.82
N LYS A 143 13.13 -24.66 -20.32
CA LYS A 143 14.54 -25.04 -20.18
C LYS A 143 14.85 -26.00 -19.03
N ASN A 144 13.94 -26.11 -18.06
CA ASN A 144 14.16 -26.83 -16.80
C ASN A 144 13.04 -27.84 -16.45
N LYS A 145 12.37 -28.41 -17.45
CA LYS A 145 11.22 -29.30 -17.28
C LYS A 145 11.44 -30.48 -16.32
N SER A 146 12.65 -31.05 -16.31
CA SER A 146 13.00 -32.18 -15.45
C SER A 146 13.40 -31.77 -14.03
N SER A 147 13.71 -30.49 -13.79
CA SER A 147 14.15 -30.02 -12.48
C SER A 147 12.98 -29.92 -11.50
N ARG A 148 13.26 -30.11 -10.19
CA ARG A 148 12.26 -29.95 -9.12
C ARG A 148 11.65 -28.54 -9.14
N LYS A 149 12.47 -27.50 -9.37
CA LYS A 149 12.01 -26.11 -9.43
C LYS A 149 11.17 -25.83 -10.68
N GLY A 150 11.55 -26.36 -11.84
CA GLY A 150 10.76 -26.22 -13.08
C GLY A 150 9.36 -26.82 -12.93
N LYS A 151 9.28 -28.05 -12.42
CA LYS A 151 8.00 -28.71 -12.13
C LYS A 151 7.13 -27.94 -11.13
N ALA A 152 7.75 -27.42 -10.06
CA ALA A 152 7.06 -26.64 -9.04
C ALA A 152 6.52 -25.31 -9.60
N LEU A 153 7.28 -24.60 -10.41
CA LEU A 153 6.84 -23.37 -11.10
C LEU A 153 5.68 -23.65 -12.06
N GLU A 154 5.78 -24.74 -12.84
CA GLU A 154 4.73 -25.16 -13.78
C GLU A 154 3.43 -25.48 -13.04
N ALA A 155 3.50 -26.27 -11.96
CA ALA A 155 2.38 -26.64 -11.14
C ALA A 155 1.68 -25.39 -10.57
N ILE A 156 2.41 -24.47 -9.97
CA ILE A 156 1.84 -23.23 -9.40
C ILE A 156 1.25 -22.33 -10.48
N LYS A 157 1.93 -22.15 -11.62
CA LYS A 157 1.41 -21.36 -12.75
C LYS A 157 0.06 -21.88 -13.23
N ASN A 158 -0.08 -23.21 -13.29
CA ASN A 158 -1.24 -23.86 -13.89
C ASN A 158 -2.39 -24.07 -12.87
N CYS A 159 -2.12 -24.18 -11.58
CA CYS A 159 -3.08 -24.72 -10.60
C CYS A 159 -4.43 -23.98 -10.58
N VAL A 160 -4.45 -22.65 -10.66
CA VAL A 160 -5.72 -21.88 -10.67
C VAL A 160 -6.45 -21.92 -12.03
N GLN A 161 -5.73 -22.23 -13.11
CA GLN A 161 -6.30 -22.33 -14.45
C GLN A 161 -6.83 -23.74 -14.78
N LYS A 162 -6.22 -24.76 -14.16
CA LYS A 162 -6.50 -26.18 -14.38
C LYS A 162 -7.15 -26.86 -13.16
N ALA A 163 -7.64 -26.07 -12.19
CA ALA A 163 -8.20 -26.57 -10.94
C ALA A 163 -9.21 -27.72 -11.19
N ASP A 164 -9.01 -28.86 -10.51
CA ASP A 164 -9.94 -29.98 -10.55
C ASP A 164 -11.11 -29.75 -9.60
N LYS A 165 -12.29 -29.58 -10.16
CA LYS A 165 -13.52 -29.34 -9.39
C LYS A 165 -13.85 -30.46 -8.40
N LYS A 166 -13.48 -31.70 -8.69
CA LYS A 166 -13.69 -32.81 -7.75
C LYS A 166 -12.80 -32.70 -6.52
N LYS A 167 -11.52 -32.35 -6.72
CA LYS A 167 -10.59 -32.06 -5.61
C LYS A 167 -11.08 -30.83 -4.81
N GLY A 168 -11.48 -29.76 -5.49
CA GLY A 168 -12.06 -28.57 -4.85
C GLY A 168 -13.28 -28.89 -3.99
N LEU A 169 -14.22 -29.68 -4.50
CA LEU A 169 -15.39 -30.16 -3.73
C LEU A 169 -14.98 -31.08 -2.58
N GLY A 170 -13.95 -31.92 -2.76
CA GLY A 170 -13.38 -32.74 -1.69
C GLY A 170 -12.87 -31.86 -0.54
N HIS A 171 -12.08 -30.86 -0.82
CA HIS A 171 -11.61 -29.91 0.20
C HIS A 171 -12.76 -29.14 0.87
N CYS A 172 -13.81 -28.78 0.12
CA CYS A 172 -14.99 -28.15 0.72
C CYS A 172 -15.70 -29.09 1.69
N LYS A 173 -15.81 -30.38 1.36
CA LYS A 173 -16.34 -31.41 2.25
C LYS A 173 -15.44 -31.56 3.48
N ASP A 174 -14.12 -31.59 3.33
CA ASP A 174 -13.18 -31.69 4.46
C ASP A 174 -13.35 -30.51 5.43
N VAL A 175 -13.53 -29.28 4.92
CA VAL A 175 -13.86 -28.12 5.75
C VAL A 175 -15.16 -28.28 6.49
N TYR A 176 -16.21 -28.75 5.81
CA TYR A 176 -17.50 -29.03 6.41
C TYR A 176 -17.39 -30.02 7.57
N GLU A 177 -16.74 -31.17 7.35
CA GLU A 177 -16.57 -32.21 8.36
C GLU A 177 -15.72 -31.76 9.54
N ARG A 178 -14.64 -31.00 9.26
CA ARG A 178 -13.73 -30.48 10.28
C ARG A 178 -14.40 -29.45 11.19
N ILE A 179 -15.18 -28.52 10.63
CA ILE A 179 -15.91 -27.54 11.44
C ILE A 179 -16.99 -28.23 12.29
N ASN A 180 -17.72 -29.16 11.74
CA ASN A 180 -18.69 -29.96 12.51
C ASN A 180 -18.01 -30.70 13.66
N LYS A 181 -16.85 -31.32 13.42
CA LYS A 181 -16.10 -32.02 14.48
C LYS A 181 -15.73 -31.09 15.63
N TYR A 182 -15.25 -29.85 15.35
CA TYR A 182 -14.96 -28.89 16.41
C TYR A 182 -16.20 -28.51 17.21
N ILE A 183 -17.34 -28.34 16.53
CA ILE A 183 -18.62 -28.04 17.19
C ILE A 183 -19.08 -29.23 18.05
N ASP A 184 -19.05 -30.42 17.52
CA ASP A 184 -19.48 -31.68 18.21
C ASP A 184 -18.58 -31.96 19.43
N THR A 185 -17.29 -31.64 19.37
CA THR A 185 -16.34 -31.81 20.47
C THR A 185 -16.27 -30.59 21.39
N ASN A 186 -17.06 -29.56 21.15
CA ASN A 186 -17.07 -28.29 21.88
C ASN A 186 -15.67 -27.64 21.97
N ASP A 187 -14.87 -27.70 20.89
CA ASP A 187 -13.50 -27.17 20.81
C ASP A 187 -13.45 -25.84 20.06
N MET A 188 -13.91 -24.77 20.71
CA MET A 188 -13.89 -23.40 20.17
C MET A 188 -12.47 -22.94 19.79
N TYR A 189 -11.51 -23.19 20.66
CA TYR A 189 -10.12 -22.78 20.42
C TYR A 189 -9.46 -23.62 19.32
N GLY A 190 -9.88 -24.87 19.15
CA GLY A 190 -9.48 -25.69 18.02
C GLY A 190 -9.89 -25.08 16.69
N LEU A 191 -11.16 -24.67 16.58
CA LEU A 191 -11.67 -24.00 15.37
C LEU A 191 -11.03 -22.63 15.15
N LEU A 192 -10.89 -21.81 16.19
CA LEU A 192 -10.24 -20.50 16.09
C LEU A 192 -8.76 -20.63 15.71
N GLY A 193 -8.06 -21.64 16.25
CA GLY A 193 -6.68 -21.96 15.89
C GLY A 193 -6.55 -22.47 14.45
N ASP A 194 -7.45 -23.34 14.01
CA ASP A 194 -7.52 -23.80 12.61
C ASP A 194 -7.66 -22.60 11.65
N ALA A 195 -8.60 -21.69 11.91
CA ALA A 195 -8.80 -20.49 11.10
C ALA A 195 -7.54 -19.59 11.08
N ASN A 196 -6.87 -19.41 12.22
CA ASN A 196 -5.65 -18.60 12.32
C ASN A 196 -4.40 -19.29 11.78
N SER A 197 -4.40 -20.63 11.63
CA SER A 197 -3.29 -21.37 11.04
C SER A 197 -3.22 -21.23 9.53
N ASN A 198 -4.29 -20.80 8.89
CA ASN A 198 -4.37 -20.60 7.44
C ASN A 198 -4.46 -19.09 7.11
N GLU A 199 -3.35 -18.53 6.68
CA GLU A 199 -3.24 -17.11 6.29
C GLU A 199 -4.31 -16.67 5.28
N ILE A 200 -4.82 -17.61 4.46
CA ILE A 200 -5.84 -17.35 3.44
C ILE A 200 -7.18 -16.96 4.07
N VAL A 201 -7.53 -17.52 5.23
CA VAL A 201 -8.82 -17.29 5.90
C VAL A 201 -8.72 -16.50 7.20
N SER A 202 -7.53 -16.44 7.82
CA SER A 202 -7.33 -15.89 9.16
C SER A 202 -7.81 -14.44 9.34
N TRP A 203 -7.83 -13.64 8.27
CA TRP A 203 -8.31 -12.25 8.26
C TRP A 203 -9.75 -12.07 8.71
N GLN A 204 -10.56 -13.11 8.54
CA GLN A 204 -11.96 -13.11 8.89
C GLN A 204 -12.24 -13.90 10.19
N ALA A 205 -11.20 -14.50 10.79
CA ALA A 205 -11.34 -15.12 12.10
C ALA A 205 -11.82 -14.08 13.12
N PRO A 206 -12.81 -14.39 13.98
CA PRO A 206 -13.37 -13.42 14.92
C PRO A 206 -12.34 -12.73 15.79
N ILE A 207 -11.26 -13.42 16.13
CA ILE A 207 -10.04 -12.88 16.72
C ILE A 207 -8.89 -13.29 15.82
N VAL A 208 -8.21 -12.29 15.23
CA VAL A 208 -7.11 -12.48 14.28
C VAL A 208 -5.79 -12.45 15.04
N TRP A 209 -5.01 -13.52 14.94
CA TRP A 209 -3.66 -13.58 15.48
C TRP A 209 -2.61 -13.49 14.38
N ARG A 210 -1.56 -12.69 14.62
CA ARG A 210 -0.40 -12.52 13.73
C ARG A 210 0.86 -12.27 14.51
N ILE A 211 1.99 -12.57 13.89
CA ILE A 211 3.33 -12.19 14.37
C ILE A 211 3.85 -11.12 13.44
N THR A 212 3.98 -9.89 13.95
CA THR A 212 4.45 -8.71 13.20
C THR A 212 5.49 -7.94 14.02
N PRO A 213 6.25 -7.02 13.41
CA PRO A 213 7.13 -6.16 14.18
C PRO A 213 6.37 -5.39 15.27
N ASP A 214 6.94 -5.30 16.47
CA ASP A 214 6.44 -4.46 17.55
C ASP A 214 6.59 -2.99 17.15
N GLU A 215 5.50 -2.22 17.17
CA GLU A 215 5.49 -0.82 16.73
C GLU A 215 6.39 0.08 17.60
N LYS A 216 6.65 -0.29 18.86
CA LYS A 216 7.53 0.45 19.79
C LYS A 216 8.95 -0.12 19.88
N ASP A 217 9.19 -1.31 19.35
CA ASP A 217 10.50 -1.95 19.20
C ASP A 217 10.56 -2.74 17.89
N ASN A 218 10.61 -2.05 16.78
CA ASN A 218 10.53 -2.62 15.43
C ASN A 218 11.63 -3.65 15.09
N LYS A 219 12.56 -3.86 15.98
CA LYS A 219 13.55 -4.92 15.84
C LYS A 219 13.01 -6.29 16.21
N ARG A 220 11.96 -6.34 17.02
CA ARG A 220 11.37 -7.59 17.53
C ARG A 220 10.04 -7.86 16.83
N HIS A 221 9.81 -9.13 16.54
CA HIS A 221 8.50 -9.61 16.10
C HIS A 221 7.74 -10.14 17.32
N VAL A 222 6.49 -9.76 17.45
CA VAL A 222 5.65 -10.15 18.60
C VAL A 222 4.25 -10.53 18.12
N SER A 223 3.57 -11.33 18.93
CA SER A 223 2.17 -11.70 18.71
C SER A 223 1.24 -10.48 18.83
N HIS A 224 0.35 -10.35 17.85
CA HIS A 224 -0.71 -9.33 17.81
C HIS A 224 -2.07 -9.98 17.74
N LEU A 225 -3.05 -9.43 18.45
CA LEU A 225 -4.46 -9.77 18.36
C LEU A 225 -5.24 -8.57 17.83
N SER A 226 -6.06 -8.81 16.82
CA SER A 226 -6.87 -7.77 16.18
C SER A 226 -8.27 -8.26 15.88
N SER A 227 -9.17 -7.32 15.56
CA SER A 227 -10.52 -7.59 15.08
C SER A 227 -10.49 -8.17 13.66
N PRO A 228 -11.54 -8.89 13.24
CA PRO A 228 -11.66 -9.42 11.89
C PRO A 228 -11.89 -8.33 10.84
N GLU A 229 -11.58 -8.66 9.58
CA GLU A 229 -12.17 -7.96 8.44
C GLU A 229 -13.50 -8.61 8.07
N LEU A 230 -14.58 -7.81 8.08
CA LEU A 230 -15.89 -8.30 7.69
C LEU A 230 -16.01 -8.46 6.16
N GLY A 231 -17.05 -9.15 5.72
CA GLY A 231 -17.26 -9.37 4.30
C GLY A 231 -17.50 -8.11 3.47
N ILE A 232 -18.05 -7.06 4.08
CA ILE A 232 -18.25 -5.75 3.47
C ILE A 232 -17.31 -4.75 4.11
N TYR A 233 -16.49 -4.08 3.30
CA TYR A 233 -15.49 -3.14 3.77
C TYR A 233 -16.08 -1.83 4.32
N ASP A 234 -17.16 -1.35 3.70
CA ASP A 234 -17.92 -0.18 4.18
C ASP A 234 -18.91 -0.60 5.26
N TYR A 235 -18.49 -0.51 6.53
CA TYR A 235 -19.31 -0.94 7.67
C TYR A 235 -20.62 -0.15 7.82
N LEU A 236 -20.73 1.04 7.24
CA LEU A 236 -21.97 1.82 7.26
C LEU A 236 -23.11 1.10 6.52
N ILE A 237 -22.81 0.12 5.66
CA ILE A 237 -23.82 -0.69 4.97
C ILE A 237 -24.57 -1.61 5.93
N TYR A 238 -23.92 -2.06 7.02
CA TYR A 238 -24.54 -2.90 8.05
C TYR A 238 -25.43 -2.12 9.01
N ILE A 239 -25.25 -0.79 9.08
CA ILE A 239 -25.87 0.06 10.09
C ILE A 239 -27.08 0.80 9.50
N ASP A 240 -28.26 0.62 10.12
CA ASP A 240 -29.43 1.43 9.84
C ASP A 240 -29.28 2.79 10.56
N ASP A 241 -28.86 3.84 9.84
CA ASP A 241 -28.78 5.19 10.39
C ASP A 241 -30.15 5.89 10.23
N PRO A 242 -30.76 6.41 11.31
CA PRO A 242 -31.98 7.19 11.21
C PRO A 242 -31.89 8.41 10.29
N LYS A 243 -30.68 8.92 10.06
CA LYS A 243 -30.38 10.05 9.17
C LYS A 243 -30.32 9.68 7.70
N ASP A 244 -30.27 8.39 7.37
CA ASP A 244 -30.25 7.94 5.98
C ASP A 244 -31.50 8.41 5.24
N ASN A 245 -31.32 9.03 4.10
CA ASN A 245 -32.41 9.37 3.20
C ASN A 245 -32.97 8.13 2.47
N ALA A 246 -34.06 8.28 1.73
CA ALA A 246 -34.71 7.17 1.05
C ALA A 246 -33.82 6.44 0.05
N LYS A 247 -32.91 7.16 -0.66
CA LYS A 247 -31.98 6.57 -1.63
C LYS A 247 -30.89 5.77 -0.92
N GLU A 248 -30.37 6.26 0.20
CA GLU A 248 -29.37 5.57 1.02
C GLU A 248 -29.94 4.28 1.61
N LYS A 249 -31.16 4.34 2.15
CA LYS A 249 -31.88 3.14 2.64
C LYS A 249 -32.11 2.11 1.54
N GLU A 250 -32.51 2.55 0.35
CA GLU A 250 -32.69 1.68 -0.81
C GLU A 250 -31.38 1.05 -1.24
N PHE A 251 -30.29 1.83 -1.30
CA PHE A 251 -28.95 1.35 -1.62
C PHE A 251 -28.49 0.26 -0.63
N LYS A 252 -28.63 0.49 0.68
CA LYS A 252 -28.25 -0.49 1.72
C LYS A 252 -29.06 -1.77 1.61
N ARG A 253 -30.39 -1.68 1.40
CA ARG A 253 -31.26 -2.86 1.19
C ARG A 253 -30.85 -3.65 -0.04
N ASN A 254 -30.57 -2.99 -1.16
CA ASN A 254 -30.12 -3.65 -2.38
C ASN A 254 -28.75 -4.31 -2.18
N PHE A 255 -27.84 -3.65 -1.47
CA PHE A 255 -26.53 -4.17 -1.17
C PHE A 255 -26.61 -5.45 -0.33
N LYS A 256 -27.37 -5.40 0.79
CA LYS A 256 -27.65 -6.56 1.63
C LYS A 256 -28.19 -7.73 0.81
N ARG A 257 -29.22 -7.50 -0.01
CA ARG A 257 -29.80 -8.54 -0.88
C ARG A 257 -28.76 -9.15 -1.80
N LYS A 258 -27.94 -8.34 -2.46
CA LYS A 258 -26.88 -8.80 -3.37
C LYS A 258 -25.79 -9.59 -2.65
N TYR A 259 -25.44 -9.18 -1.44
CA TYR A 259 -24.47 -9.90 -0.63
C TYR A 259 -25.00 -11.27 -0.19
N ILE A 260 -26.25 -11.35 0.24
CA ILE A 260 -26.91 -12.62 0.58
C ILE A 260 -27.00 -13.53 -0.65
N GLU A 261 -27.38 -13.00 -1.83
CA GLU A 261 -27.39 -13.74 -3.09
C GLU A 261 -25.98 -14.33 -3.41
N PHE A 262 -24.93 -13.55 -3.18
CA PHE A 262 -23.55 -13.99 -3.36
C PHE A 262 -23.20 -15.13 -2.40
N ILE A 263 -23.48 -15.00 -1.09
CA ILE A 263 -23.20 -16.03 -0.08
C ILE A 263 -23.94 -17.32 -0.45
N ASN A 264 -25.23 -17.24 -0.76
CA ASN A 264 -26.02 -18.40 -1.17
C ASN A 264 -25.47 -19.08 -2.43
N SER A 265 -24.95 -18.28 -3.39
CA SER A 265 -24.29 -18.81 -4.59
C SER A 265 -22.99 -19.55 -4.26
N VAL A 266 -22.20 -19.05 -3.29
CA VAL A 266 -21.01 -19.75 -2.80
C VAL A 266 -21.40 -21.13 -2.25
N PHE A 267 -22.31 -21.20 -1.27
CA PHE A 267 -22.74 -22.45 -0.67
C PHE A 267 -23.29 -23.43 -1.72
N LYS A 268 -24.13 -22.96 -2.63
CA LYS A 268 -24.69 -23.79 -3.72
C LYS A 268 -23.60 -24.42 -4.60
N THR A 269 -22.51 -23.72 -4.81
CA THR A 269 -21.40 -24.18 -5.66
C THR A 269 -20.52 -25.18 -4.92
N VAL A 270 -20.16 -24.91 -3.66
CA VAL A 270 -19.18 -25.71 -2.93
C VAL A 270 -19.79 -26.87 -2.13
N LEU A 271 -21.07 -26.80 -1.79
CA LEU A 271 -21.82 -27.86 -1.08
C LEU A 271 -23.12 -28.18 -1.81
N PRO A 272 -23.08 -28.70 -3.05
CA PRO A 272 -24.29 -28.87 -3.88
C PRO A 272 -25.36 -29.75 -3.25
N ASN A 273 -24.98 -30.67 -2.36
CA ASN A 273 -25.92 -31.57 -1.68
C ASN A 273 -26.48 -30.99 -0.36
N ASN A 274 -25.73 -30.11 0.32
CA ASN A 274 -26.03 -29.61 1.66
C ASN A 274 -26.30 -28.12 1.73
N TYR A 275 -26.22 -27.36 0.62
CA TYR A 275 -26.31 -25.90 0.63
C TYR A 275 -27.58 -25.36 1.28
N LYS A 276 -28.68 -26.10 1.29
CA LYS A 276 -29.97 -25.71 1.89
C LYS A 276 -29.92 -25.57 3.42
N GLU A 277 -28.90 -26.16 4.06
CA GLU A 277 -28.65 -26.04 5.50
C GLU A 277 -28.17 -24.65 5.88
N PHE A 278 -27.62 -23.86 4.92
CA PHE A 278 -26.95 -22.59 5.13
C PHE A 278 -27.70 -21.44 4.47
N LYS A 279 -27.88 -20.36 5.22
CA LYS A 279 -28.56 -19.16 4.76
C LYS A 279 -27.57 -17.99 4.74
N GLY A 280 -27.56 -17.21 3.67
CA GLY A 280 -26.70 -16.02 3.58
C GLY A 280 -27.00 -14.98 4.67
N GLU A 281 -28.25 -14.96 5.16
CA GLU A 281 -28.67 -14.14 6.28
C GLU A 281 -27.91 -14.46 7.57
N ASP A 282 -27.58 -15.72 7.81
CA ASP A 282 -26.82 -16.14 9.00
C ASP A 282 -25.42 -15.51 9.03
N VAL A 283 -24.76 -15.41 7.87
CA VAL A 283 -23.47 -14.73 7.74
C VAL A 283 -23.63 -13.24 7.98
N TRP A 284 -24.61 -12.61 7.34
CA TRP A 284 -24.91 -11.20 7.52
C TRP A 284 -25.14 -10.84 9.00
N ASP A 285 -25.96 -11.62 9.69
CA ASP A 285 -26.30 -11.40 11.09
C ASP A 285 -25.10 -11.65 12.02
N THR A 286 -24.25 -12.63 11.71
CA THR A 286 -23.00 -12.89 12.45
C THR A 286 -22.02 -11.73 12.27
N GLU A 287 -21.92 -11.18 11.06
CA GLU A 287 -21.06 -10.00 10.81
C GLU A 287 -21.56 -8.76 11.55
N ILE A 288 -22.88 -8.57 11.70
CA ILE A 288 -23.46 -7.53 12.57
C ILE A 288 -23.12 -7.76 14.05
N GLU A 289 -23.18 -9.00 14.54
CA GLU A 289 -22.79 -9.33 15.92
C GLU A 289 -21.30 -9.01 16.15
N LEU A 290 -20.43 -9.37 15.20
CA LEU A 290 -19.00 -9.03 15.25
C LEU A 290 -18.77 -7.53 15.19
N LEU A 291 -19.45 -6.81 14.29
CA LEU A 291 -19.36 -5.35 14.19
C LEU A 291 -19.80 -4.68 15.50
N THR A 292 -20.86 -5.20 16.12
CA THR A 292 -21.36 -4.70 17.42
C THR A 292 -20.31 -4.94 18.52
N ALA A 293 -19.67 -6.12 18.55
CA ALA A 293 -18.61 -6.41 19.50
C ALA A 293 -17.37 -5.54 19.26
N MET A 294 -17.04 -5.24 17.99
CA MET A 294 -15.93 -4.34 17.63
C MET A 294 -16.19 -2.90 18.12
N GLY A 295 -17.43 -2.43 18.10
CA GLY A 295 -17.84 -1.11 18.60
C GLY A 295 -18.18 -1.08 20.10
N CYS A 296 -18.03 -2.18 20.82
CA CYS A 296 -18.37 -2.29 22.25
C CYS A 296 -17.49 -1.37 23.12
N ASN A 297 -18.10 -0.75 24.13
CA ASN A 297 -17.45 0.24 24.99
C ASN A 297 -17.56 -0.15 26.48
N LYS A 298 -17.22 -1.39 26.82
CA LYS A 298 -17.31 -1.92 28.20
C LYS A 298 -16.15 -1.53 29.11
N ILE A 299 -14.98 -1.21 28.53
CA ILE A 299 -13.78 -0.81 29.26
C ILE A 299 -13.60 0.69 29.08
N LYS A 300 -13.62 1.43 30.19
CA LYS A 300 -13.50 2.90 30.20
C LYS A 300 -12.10 3.44 29.87
N LYS A 301 -11.09 2.59 29.66
CA LYS A 301 -9.76 3.00 29.25
C LYS A 301 -9.71 3.20 27.74
N GLU A 302 -9.42 4.42 27.39
CA GLU A 302 -9.12 5.02 26.10
C GLU A 302 -8.85 4.06 24.93
N ASP A 303 -9.89 3.75 24.17
CA ASP A 303 -9.83 2.96 22.93
C ASP A 303 -9.11 3.65 21.77
N ALA A 304 -8.62 4.85 21.97
CA ALA A 304 -7.80 5.57 21.00
C ALA A 304 -6.36 4.98 20.86
N ASN A 305 -6.02 3.97 21.66
CA ASN A 305 -4.70 3.37 21.64
C ASN A 305 -4.75 2.01 20.93
N TYR A 306 -4.26 1.95 19.70
CA TYR A 306 -4.11 0.71 18.91
C TYR A 306 -2.94 -0.18 19.38
N TYR A 307 -2.21 0.23 20.42
CA TYR A 307 -1.07 -0.48 20.96
C TYR A 307 -1.29 -0.74 22.45
N ASN A 308 -1.90 -1.86 22.79
CA ASN A 308 -2.16 -2.27 24.15
C ASN A 308 -1.38 -3.56 24.44
N VAL A 309 -0.40 -3.49 25.32
CA VAL A 309 0.39 -4.65 25.71
C VAL A 309 -0.29 -5.37 26.85
N LEU A 310 -0.62 -6.64 26.64
CA LEU A 310 -1.12 -7.53 27.67
C LEU A 310 -0.11 -8.65 27.95
N THR A 311 -0.04 -9.05 29.19
CA THR A 311 0.63 -10.28 29.61
C THR A 311 -0.29 -11.48 29.40
N LYS A 312 0.28 -12.67 29.30
CA LYS A 312 -0.48 -13.92 29.27
C LYS A 312 -1.51 -13.99 30.41
N LYS A 313 -1.11 -13.60 31.62
CA LYS A 313 -1.97 -13.60 32.80
C LYS A 313 -3.20 -12.69 32.61
N GLU A 314 -2.98 -11.46 32.19
CA GLU A 314 -4.08 -10.51 31.93
C GLU A 314 -5.04 -11.04 30.87
N ILE A 315 -4.53 -11.60 29.76
CA ILE A 315 -5.37 -12.19 28.70
C ILE A 315 -6.26 -13.30 29.25
N GLU A 316 -5.71 -14.18 30.09
CA GLU A 316 -6.43 -15.34 30.62
C GLU A 316 -7.39 -14.96 31.76
N GLU A 317 -6.96 -14.13 32.73
CA GLU A 317 -7.72 -13.77 33.91
C GLU A 317 -8.70 -12.59 33.68
N ASP A 318 -8.25 -11.50 33.06
CA ASP A 318 -9.05 -10.27 32.93
C ASP A 318 -9.95 -10.28 31.67
N TYR A 319 -9.46 -10.89 30.58
CA TYR A 319 -10.21 -11.00 29.33
C TYR A 319 -10.85 -12.38 29.14
N GLY A 320 -10.48 -13.37 29.93
CA GLY A 320 -11.05 -14.70 29.90
C GLY A 320 -10.78 -15.46 28.61
N PHE A 321 -9.73 -15.11 27.86
CA PHE A 321 -9.31 -15.80 26.64
C PHE A 321 -8.18 -16.78 27.00
N ASN A 322 -8.38 -18.08 26.79
CA ASN A 322 -7.38 -19.10 27.10
C ASN A 322 -6.23 -19.06 26.09
N TRP A 323 -5.30 -18.13 26.31
CA TRP A 323 -4.16 -17.88 25.44
C TRP A 323 -3.26 -19.11 25.33
N THR A 324 -3.01 -19.78 26.43
CA THR A 324 -2.17 -21.00 26.47
C THR A 324 -2.74 -22.07 25.55
N TYR A 325 -4.02 -22.39 25.71
CA TYR A 325 -4.67 -23.42 24.91
C TYR A 325 -4.77 -23.03 23.43
N PHE A 326 -5.01 -21.76 23.13
CA PHE A 326 -4.97 -21.23 21.77
C PHE A 326 -3.59 -21.40 21.14
N MET A 327 -2.49 -21.09 21.86
CA MET A 327 -1.13 -21.26 21.34
C MET A 327 -0.74 -22.72 21.13
N GLU A 328 -1.28 -23.64 21.91
CA GLU A 328 -1.05 -25.08 21.72
C GLU A 328 -1.52 -25.59 20.35
N ARG A 329 -2.48 -24.92 19.73
CA ARG A 329 -2.95 -25.24 18.36
C ARG A 329 -1.86 -25.05 17.31
N PHE A 330 -0.87 -24.21 17.60
CA PHE A 330 0.30 -23.94 16.75
C PHE A 330 1.57 -24.67 17.23
N ASN A 331 1.42 -25.68 18.10
CA ASN A 331 2.50 -26.40 18.77
C ASN A 331 3.43 -25.51 19.64
N ILE A 332 2.95 -24.36 20.07
CA ILE A 332 3.66 -23.44 20.97
C ILE A 332 3.23 -23.76 22.40
N LYS A 333 4.12 -24.38 23.21
CA LYS A 333 3.79 -24.92 24.53
C LYS A 333 4.75 -24.44 25.64
N GLY A 334 4.25 -24.44 26.87
CA GLY A 334 5.03 -24.18 28.09
C GLY A 334 5.70 -22.80 28.05
N LYS A 335 7.01 -22.77 28.23
CA LYS A 335 7.80 -21.52 28.24
C LYS A 335 7.88 -20.80 26.90
N TYR A 336 7.49 -21.42 25.80
CA TYR A 336 7.49 -20.83 24.48
C TYR A 336 6.21 -20.07 24.18
N VAL A 337 5.17 -20.21 25.01
CA VAL A 337 3.95 -19.39 24.88
C VAL A 337 4.31 -17.93 25.15
N PRO A 338 4.03 -17.02 24.18
CA PRO A 338 4.38 -15.60 24.34
C PRO A 338 3.74 -15.00 25.60
N ASN A 339 4.55 -14.35 26.43
CA ASN A 339 4.07 -13.66 27.63
C ASN A 339 3.69 -12.20 27.36
N LYS A 340 4.08 -11.65 26.21
CA LYS A 340 3.73 -10.31 25.75
C LYS A 340 2.92 -10.43 24.48
N VAL A 341 1.73 -9.83 24.44
CA VAL A 341 0.85 -9.80 23.28
C VAL A 341 0.36 -8.37 23.10
N ILE A 342 0.36 -7.88 21.87
CA ILE A 342 -0.19 -6.56 21.54
C ILE A 342 -1.64 -6.75 21.06
N VAL A 343 -2.56 -6.01 21.66
CA VAL A 343 -3.98 -6.04 21.33
C VAL A 343 -4.39 -4.69 20.74
N SER A 344 -4.98 -4.71 19.54
CA SER A 344 -5.33 -3.49 18.82
C SER A 344 -6.48 -2.70 19.49
N SER A 345 -7.45 -3.39 20.10
CA SER A 345 -8.56 -2.78 20.86
C SER A 345 -8.96 -3.68 22.02
N LEU A 346 -8.82 -3.20 23.24
CA LEU A 346 -9.16 -3.96 24.45
C LEU A 346 -10.66 -4.23 24.53
N ASN A 347 -11.48 -3.24 24.20
CA ASN A 347 -12.94 -3.38 24.23
C ASN A 347 -13.43 -4.39 23.20
N SER A 348 -12.98 -4.27 21.95
CA SER A 348 -13.30 -5.23 20.90
C SER A 348 -12.88 -6.65 21.28
N PHE A 349 -11.65 -6.82 21.78
CA PHE A 349 -11.13 -8.11 22.20
C PHE A 349 -11.98 -8.73 23.32
N LYS A 350 -12.34 -7.95 24.36
CA LYS A 350 -13.18 -8.41 25.47
C LYS A 350 -14.57 -8.86 24.96
N CYS A 351 -15.24 -7.99 24.22
CA CYS A 351 -16.59 -8.24 23.76
C CYS A 351 -16.66 -9.36 22.73
N THR A 352 -15.66 -9.48 21.86
CA THR A 352 -15.60 -10.60 20.90
C THR A 352 -15.32 -11.93 21.61
N THR A 353 -14.48 -11.93 22.66
CA THR A 353 -14.24 -13.13 23.46
C THR A 353 -15.51 -13.61 24.17
N GLU A 354 -16.30 -12.69 24.75
CA GLU A 354 -17.57 -13.00 25.37
C GLU A 354 -18.60 -13.52 24.34
N LEU A 355 -18.71 -12.85 23.20
CA LEU A 355 -19.59 -13.23 22.09
C LEU A 355 -19.26 -14.64 21.56
N LEU A 356 -17.99 -14.94 21.39
CA LEU A 356 -17.54 -16.27 20.98
C LEU A 356 -17.99 -17.34 22.00
N LYS A 357 -17.69 -17.15 23.30
CA LYS A 357 -18.10 -18.12 24.33
C LYS A 357 -19.59 -18.43 24.32
N GLU A 358 -20.42 -17.47 23.99
CA GLU A 358 -21.87 -17.60 23.97
C GLU A 358 -22.38 -18.28 22.68
N LYS A 359 -21.82 -17.93 21.50
CA LYS A 359 -22.50 -18.16 20.23
C LYS A 359 -21.72 -18.98 19.19
N TRP A 360 -20.42 -19.23 19.37
CA TRP A 360 -19.52 -19.79 18.38
C TRP A 360 -20.00 -21.12 17.73
N ALA A 361 -20.73 -21.97 18.48
CA ALA A 361 -21.22 -23.28 18.04
C ALA A 361 -22.67 -23.24 17.52
N SER A 362 -23.35 -22.09 17.51
CA SER A 362 -24.69 -21.96 16.99
C SER A 362 -24.74 -22.20 15.47
N ASN A 363 -25.88 -22.63 14.93
CA ASN A 363 -26.06 -22.87 13.49
C ASN A 363 -25.70 -21.64 12.64
N LYS A 364 -26.04 -20.44 13.12
CA LYS A 364 -25.71 -19.18 12.48
C LYS A 364 -24.19 -18.97 12.39
N TRP A 365 -23.47 -19.17 13.49
CA TRP A 365 -22.03 -19.07 13.52
C TRP A 365 -21.34 -20.19 12.74
N LYS A 366 -21.89 -21.40 12.72
CA LYS A 366 -21.44 -22.50 11.86
C LYS A 366 -21.44 -22.06 10.38
N THR A 367 -22.51 -21.41 9.93
CA THR A 367 -22.60 -20.85 8.57
C THR A 367 -21.50 -19.82 8.30
N TYR A 368 -21.22 -18.91 9.24
CA TYR A 368 -20.14 -17.93 9.14
C TYR A 368 -18.75 -18.60 9.06
N TRP A 369 -18.45 -19.55 9.96
CA TRP A 369 -17.17 -20.27 9.94
C TRP A 369 -16.92 -20.95 8.59
N MET A 370 -17.91 -21.59 8.02
CA MET A 370 -17.79 -22.24 6.72
C MET A 370 -17.62 -21.23 5.60
N PHE A 371 -18.37 -20.13 5.63
CA PHE A 371 -18.29 -19.09 4.61
C PHE A 371 -16.91 -18.45 4.52
N MET A 372 -16.21 -18.26 5.65
CA MET A 372 -14.84 -17.75 5.66
C MET A 372 -13.91 -18.57 4.76
N TYR A 373 -13.96 -19.89 4.84
CA TYR A 373 -13.18 -20.79 4.00
C TYR A 373 -13.66 -20.76 2.55
N TYR A 374 -14.94 -20.96 2.34
CA TYR A 374 -15.50 -21.13 1.00
C TYR A 374 -15.38 -19.89 0.14
N LYS A 375 -15.52 -18.72 0.74
CA LYS A 375 -15.28 -17.43 0.07
C LYS A 375 -13.85 -17.35 -0.50
N GLN A 376 -12.86 -17.91 0.17
CA GLN A 376 -11.49 -17.90 -0.32
C GLN A 376 -11.22 -19.05 -1.31
N MET A 377 -11.80 -20.22 -1.06
CA MET A 377 -11.64 -21.39 -1.93
C MET A 377 -12.13 -21.11 -3.35
N ILE A 378 -13.30 -20.46 -3.51
CA ILE A 378 -13.80 -20.10 -4.85
C ILE A 378 -12.89 -19.13 -5.60
N ARG A 379 -12.02 -18.39 -4.93
CA ARG A 379 -11.06 -17.46 -5.58
C ARG A 379 -9.86 -18.19 -6.16
N LEU A 380 -9.57 -19.40 -5.72
CA LEU A 380 -8.42 -20.18 -6.17
C LEU A 380 -8.72 -21.02 -7.42
N ASP A 381 -9.99 -21.17 -7.78
CA ASP A 381 -10.41 -21.76 -9.06
C ASP A 381 -10.88 -20.64 -9.99
N TYR A 382 -10.31 -20.54 -11.19
CA TYR A 382 -10.65 -19.45 -12.12
C TYR A 382 -12.12 -19.41 -12.48
N ASP A 383 -12.76 -20.58 -12.70
CA ASP A 383 -14.17 -20.63 -13.08
C ASP A 383 -15.07 -20.25 -11.90
N TRP A 384 -14.76 -20.75 -10.69
CA TRP A 384 -15.50 -20.39 -9.48
C TRP A 384 -15.26 -18.93 -9.08
N SER A 385 -14.10 -18.37 -9.38
CA SER A 385 -13.79 -16.97 -9.08
C SER A 385 -14.72 -15.98 -9.76
N MET A 386 -15.45 -16.40 -10.79
CA MET A 386 -16.51 -15.59 -11.41
C MET A 386 -17.65 -15.25 -10.43
N ILE A 387 -17.93 -16.12 -9.47
CA ILE A 387 -18.94 -15.85 -8.41
C ILE A 387 -18.46 -14.69 -7.55
N TYR A 388 -17.20 -14.74 -7.11
CA TYR A 388 -16.57 -13.65 -6.37
C TYR A 388 -16.50 -12.35 -7.20
N PHE A 389 -16.09 -12.45 -8.47
CA PHE A 389 -16.01 -11.32 -9.36
C PHE A 389 -17.36 -10.63 -9.57
N ASN A 390 -18.44 -11.38 -9.77
CA ASN A 390 -19.77 -10.80 -10.02
C ASN A 390 -20.26 -9.95 -8.85
N PHE A 391 -19.91 -10.29 -7.61
CA PHE A 391 -20.23 -9.47 -6.44
C PHE A 391 -19.14 -8.42 -6.17
N TYR A 392 -17.95 -8.82 -5.75
CA TYR A 392 -16.91 -7.86 -5.34
C TYR A 392 -16.27 -7.09 -6.50
N GLY A 393 -16.06 -7.75 -7.63
CA GLY A 393 -15.47 -7.10 -8.79
C GLY A 393 -16.46 -6.19 -9.50
N LYS A 394 -17.59 -6.74 -9.94
CA LYS A 394 -18.53 -6.05 -10.82
C LYS A 394 -19.51 -5.16 -10.06
N PHE A 395 -20.16 -5.70 -9.01
CA PHE A 395 -21.19 -4.93 -8.28
C PHE A 395 -20.56 -3.93 -7.31
N VAL A 396 -19.59 -4.37 -6.46
CA VAL A 396 -18.98 -3.49 -5.45
C VAL A 396 -17.97 -2.53 -6.06
N LYS A 397 -17.00 -3.04 -6.84
CA LYS A 397 -15.88 -2.24 -7.37
C LYS A 397 -16.12 -1.66 -8.77
N GLY A 398 -17.22 -2.00 -9.44
CA GLY A 398 -17.54 -1.48 -10.78
C GLY A 398 -16.60 -1.97 -11.90
N LYS A 399 -15.83 -3.05 -11.67
CA LYS A 399 -14.95 -3.64 -12.70
C LYS A 399 -15.80 -4.19 -13.87
N PRO A 400 -15.51 -3.83 -15.11
CA PRO A 400 -16.33 -4.29 -16.24
C PRO A 400 -16.12 -5.77 -16.57
N VAL A 401 -14.88 -6.26 -16.45
CA VAL A 401 -14.50 -7.63 -16.81
C VAL A 401 -13.57 -8.23 -15.77
N HIS A 402 -13.57 -9.57 -15.69
CA HIS A 402 -12.67 -10.34 -14.82
C HIS A 402 -11.23 -10.31 -15.33
N TYR A 403 -10.27 -10.65 -14.48
CA TYR A 403 -8.89 -10.86 -14.92
C TYR A 403 -8.83 -11.88 -16.06
N PRO A 404 -7.96 -11.66 -17.07
CA PRO A 404 -7.68 -12.71 -18.06
C PRO A 404 -7.14 -13.97 -17.37
N LYS A 405 -7.57 -15.14 -17.84
CA LYS A 405 -7.22 -16.44 -17.24
C LYS A 405 -5.71 -16.59 -17.05
N LYS A 406 -4.91 -16.18 -18.03
CA LYS A 406 -3.43 -16.23 -17.94
C LYS A 406 -2.89 -15.32 -16.84
N THR A 407 -3.38 -14.09 -16.75
CA THR A 407 -2.94 -13.09 -15.76
C THR A 407 -3.31 -13.50 -14.33
N TYR A 408 -4.38 -14.27 -14.17
CA TYR A 408 -4.84 -14.77 -12.87
C TYR A 408 -3.79 -15.63 -12.15
N SER A 409 -2.89 -16.28 -12.88
CA SER A 409 -1.76 -17.05 -12.33
C SER A 409 -0.70 -16.22 -11.62
N ILE A 410 -0.69 -14.89 -11.79
CA ILE A 410 0.31 -14.01 -11.16
C ILE A 410 0.22 -14.06 -9.65
N PHE A 411 -0.99 -14.16 -9.07
CA PHE A 411 -1.13 -14.24 -7.62
C PHE A 411 -0.46 -15.49 -7.03
N PRO A 412 -0.81 -16.74 -7.41
CA PRO A 412 -0.17 -17.92 -6.87
C PRO A 412 1.34 -17.97 -7.18
N LEU A 413 1.77 -17.49 -8.34
CA LEU A 413 3.20 -17.38 -8.67
C LEU A 413 3.92 -16.40 -7.74
N SER A 414 3.35 -15.21 -7.49
CA SER A 414 3.92 -14.24 -6.55
C SER A 414 3.96 -14.78 -5.13
N TYR A 415 2.91 -15.48 -4.72
CA TYR A 415 2.81 -16.05 -3.38
C TYR A 415 3.83 -17.15 -3.12
N ALA A 416 4.08 -18.03 -4.10
CA ALA A 416 5.01 -19.15 -3.96
C ALA A 416 6.45 -18.82 -4.38
N PHE A 417 6.64 -17.93 -5.36
CA PHE A 417 7.92 -17.70 -6.04
C PHE A 417 8.29 -16.23 -6.17
N ASN A 418 7.97 -15.41 -5.15
CA ASN A 418 8.28 -13.98 -5.15
C ASN A 418 9.77 -13.67 -5.38
N THR A 419 10.66 -14.43 -4.76
CA THR A 419 12.11 -14.24 -4.89
C THR A 419 12.60 -14.62 -6.28
N PHE A 420 12.09 -15.71 -6.84
CA PHE A 420 12.39 -16.10 -8.22
C PHE A 420 11.93 -15.02 -9.22
N LEU A 421 10.69 -14.56 -9.12
CA LEU A 421 10.16 -13.50 -9.99
C LEU A 421 10.97 -12.22 -9.87
N THR A 422 11.36 -11.84 -8.65
CA THR A 422 12.23 -10.69 -8.37
C THR A 422 13.58 -10.84 -9.05
N LYS A 423 14.24 -12.00 -8.91
CA LYS A 423 15.54 -12.26 -9.51
C LYS A 423 15.50 -12.28 -11.04
N GLU A 424 14.50 -12.93 -11.62
CA GLU A 424 14.35 -12.96 -13.10
C GLU A 424 14.00 -11.58 -13.65
N TYR A 425 13.13 -10.82 -12.97
CA TYR A 425 12.80 -9.46 -13.40
C TYR A 425 14.05 -8.55 -13.39
N ILE A 426 14.87 -8.60 -12.34
CA ILE A 426 16.14 -7.85 -12.24
C ILE A 426 17.09 -8.27 -13.36
N LYS A 427 17.26 -9.55 -13.57
CA LYS A 427 18.17 -10.10 -14.60
C LYS A 427 17.87 -9.57 -16.00
N HIS A 428 16.60 -9.44 -16.35
CA HIS A 428 16.15 -9.02 -17.67
C HIS A 428 16.00 -7.51 -17.85
N ASN A 429 15.72 -6.76 -16.75
CA ASN A 429 15.31 -5.36 -16.84
C ASN A 429 16.23 -4.35 -16.17
N LYS A 430 17.25 -4.79 -15.40
CA LYS A 430 18.14 -3.89 -14.68
C LYS A 430 18.87 -2.93 -15.61
N LYS A 431 18.76 -1.61 -15.30
CA LYS A 431 19.43 -0.53 -16.02
C LYS A 431 20.21 0.33 -15.02
N PRO A 432 21.49 0.02 -14.74
CA PRO A 432 22.27 0.67 -13.68
C PRO A 432 22.32 2.20 -13.78
N ILE A 433 22.30 2.75 -15.01
CA ILE A 433 22.34 4.19 -15.24
C ILE A 433 21.05 4.87 -14.76
N ILE A 434 19.90 4.26 -15.01
CA ILE A 434 18.60 4.79 -14.54
C ILE A 434 18.52 4.70 -13.01
N GLU A 435 18.95 3.56 -12.44
CA GLU A 435 19.01 3.37 -11.00
C GLU A 435 19.85 4.45 -10.32
N LEU A 436 21.05 4.72 -10.84
CA LEU A 436 21.93 5.77 -10.31
C LEU A 436 21.31 7.17 -10.45
N TYR A 437 20.69 7.47 -11.59
CA TYR A 437 20.03 8.77 -11.80
C TYR A 437 18.90 9.01 -10.81
N VAL A 438 18.03 8.00 -10.61
CA VAL A 438 16.90 8.09 -9.68
C VAL A 438 17.38 8.13 -8.24
N LYS A 439 18.42 7.36 -7.88
CA LYS A 439 19.06 7.44 -6.56
C LYS A 439 19.55 8.84 -6.25
N ASN A 440 20.24 9.49 -7.19
CA ASN A 440 20.70 10.87 -7.00
C ASN A 440 19.52 11.84 -6.86
N MET A 441 18.47 11.66 -7.66
CA MET A 441 17.27 12.51 -7.58
C MET A 441 16.61 12.43 -6.19
N VAL A 442 16.42 11.25 -5.64
CA VAL A 442 15.80 11.10 -4.31
C VAL A 442 16.69 11.66 -3.19
N GLU A 443 18.00 11.50 -3.30
CA GLU A 443 18.94 12.08 -2.33
C GLU A 443 18.97 13.62 -2.41
N ASP A 444 18.85 14.20 -3.58
CA ASP A 444 18.72 15.65 -3.75
C ASP A 444 17.38 16.17 -3.20
N LEU A 445 16.27 15.48 -3.49
CA LEU A 445 14.96 15.84 -2.92
C LEU A 445 14.95 15.75 -1.39
N LYS A 446 15.58 14.72 -0.82
CA LYS A 446 15.75 14.58 0.62
C LYS A 446 16.59 15.73 1.21
N TYR A 447 17.64 16.16 0.53
CA TYR A 447 18.42 17.34 0.92
C TYR A 447 17.55 18.62 0.92
N ILE A 448 16.73 18.81 -0.10
CA ILE A 448 15.81 19.96 -0.18
C ILE A 448 14.79 19.91 0.96
N PHE A 449 14.25 18.72 1.25
CA PHE A 449 13.32 18.56 2.36
C PHE A 449 13.97 18.93 3.71
N ILE A 450 15.20 18.45 3.95
CA ILE A 450 15.98 18.84 5.13
C ILE A 450 16.13 20.37 5.20
N LYS A 451 16.45 21.03 4.08
CA LYS A 451 16.55 22.50 4.03
C LYS A 451 15.22 23.19 4.30
N LYS A 452 14.12 22.66 3.81
CA LYS A 452 12.77 23.15 4.13
C LYS A 452 12.47 23.06 5.62
N ILE A 453 12.75 21.93 6.26
CA ILE A 453 12.57 21.76 7.70
C ILE A 453 13.52 22.67 8.50
N GLU A 454 14.78 22.85 8.08
CA GLU A 454 15.73 23.77 8.76
C GLU A 454 15.19 25.20 8.83
N ARG A 455 14.60 25.72 7.76
CA ARG A 455 14.05 27.09 7.69
C ARG A 455 12.57 27.18 8.10
N ASN A 456 11.92 26.08 8.41
CA ASN A 456 10.53 26.07 8.85
C ASN A 456 10.36 26.95 10.10
N SER A 457 9.33 27.82 10.12
CA SER A 457 9.13 28.82 11.16
C SER A 457 8.17 28.40 12.27
N TRP A 458 7.31 27.40 12.01
CA TRP A 458 6.27 26.99 12.97
C TRP A 458 6.67 25.81 13.84
N LEU A 459 7.69 25.03 13.46
CA LEU A 459 8.23 23.95 14.28
C LEU A 459 9.11 24.49 15.40
N SER A 460 8.86 24.05 16.62
CA SER A 460 9.76 24.29 17.76
C SER A 460 11.15 23.65 17.55
N PRO A 461 12.20 24.15 18.20
CA PRO A 461 13.54 23.60 18.03
C PRO A 461 13.65 22.09 18.35
N SER A 462 12.88 21.58 19.32
CA SER A 462 12.88 20.16 19.70
C SER A 462 12.26 19.27 18.61
N THR A 463 11.06 19.61 18.14
CA THR A 463 10.37 18.88 17.07
C THR A 463 11.17 18.96 15.77
N LYS A 464 11.68 20.14 15.41
CA LYS A 464 12.54 20.33 14.24
C LYS A 464 13.77 19.43 14.27
N LYS A 465 14.44 19.34 15.41
CA LYS A 465 15.60 18.47 15.60
C LYS A 465 15.28 16.99 15.38
N SER A 466 14.14 16.52 15.88
CA SER A 466 13.66 15.15 15.68
C SER A 466 13.30 14.88 14.24
N ALA A 467 12.58 15.79 13.58
CA ALA A 467 12.27 15.70 12.16
C ALA A 467 13.53 15.63 11.28
N LEU A 468 14.53 16.50 11.56
CA LEU A 468 15.81 16.47 10.86
C LEU A 468 16.57 15.17 11.09
N LEU A 469 16.54 14.62 12.31
CA LEU A 469 17.14 13.32 12.59
C LEU A 469 16.46 12.21 11.77
N LYS A 470 15.13 12.23 11.72
CA LYS A 470 14.34 11.25 10.96
C LYS A 470 14.65 11.30 9.47
N LEU A 471 14.64 12.47 8.87
CA LEU A 471 14.99 12.65 7.46
C LEU A 471 16.45 12.24 7.17
N ASN A 472 17.41 12.54 8.06
CA ASN A 472 18.79 12.13 7.87
C ASN A 472 18.99 10.61 7.95
N LYS A 473 18.22 9.91 8.82
CA LYS A 473 18.26 8.44 8.95
C LYS A 473 17.42 7.71 7.91
N LEU A 474 16.52 8.41 7.21
CA LEU A 474 15.67 7.81 6.20
C LEU A 474 16.51 7.09 5.15
N GLU A 475 16.27 5.79 5.02
CA GLU A 475 16.97 4.92 4.07
C GLU A 475 16.25 4.87 2.73
N VAL A 476 17.00 4.88 1.63
CA VAL A 476 16.46 4.66 0.28
C VAL A 476 16.91 3.30 -0.21
N GLN A 477 15.97 2.41 -0.42
CA GLN A 477 16.19 1.07 -0.99
C GLN A 477 15.70 1.07 -2.42
N MET A 478 16.52 0.54 -3.32
CA MET A 478 16.20 0.52 -4.74
C MET A 478 16.44 -0.86 -5.35
N VAL A 479 15.60 -1.23 -6.29
CA VAL A 479 15.73 -2.41 -7.15
C VAL A 479 15.72 -3.72 -6.37
N THR A 480 16.78 -4.03 -5.64
CA THR A 480 16.93 -5.29 -4.90
C THR A 480 16.42 -5.11 -3.47
N PRO A 481 15.36 -5.81 -3.07
CA PRO A 481 14.87 -5.78 -1.69
C PRO A 481 15.90 -6.32 -0.71
N LYS A 482 15.96 -5.75 0.51
CA LYS A 482 16.75 -6.28 1.60
C LYS A 482 15.98 -7.40 2.31
N TYR A 483 16.71 -8.37 2.81
CA TYR A 483 16.19 -9.43 3.68
C TYR A 483 15.13 -10.35 3.06
N ILE A 484 14.97 -10.36 1.72
CA ILE A 484 14.10 -11.34 1.07
C ILE A 484 14.61 -12.77 1.34
N THR A 485 13.68 -13.68 1.58
CA THR A 485 13.97 -15.10 1.76
C THR A 485 13.95 -15.84 0.44
N GLU A 486 14.71 -16.94 0.34
CA GLU A 486 14.57 -17.85 -0.81
C GLU A 486 13.17 -18.49 -0.81
N ASP A 487 12.65 -18.70 -2.02
CA ASP A 487 11.38 -19.39 -2.19
C ASP A 487 11.49 -20.84 -1.72
N THR A 488 10.47 -21.32 -1.03
CA THR A 488 10.40 -22.74 -0.66
C THR A 488 9.84 -23.56 -1.83
N ILE A 489 10.41 -24.73 -2.05
CA ILE A 489 9.95 -25.66 -3.08
C ILE A 489 9.29 -26.84 -2.36
N LEU A 490 7.96 -26.72 -2.18
CA LEU A 490 7.11 -27.79 -1.66
C LEU A 490 6.75 -28.77 -2.80
N GLU A 491 6.04 -29.82 -2.49
CA GLU A 491 5.38 -30.66 -3.48
C GLU A 491 4.05 -30.00 -3.88
N TYR A 492 4.05 -29.35 -5.05
CA TYR A 492 2.88 -28.67 -5.60
C TYR A 492 2.15 -29.57 -6.59
N ILE A 493 0.82 -29.46 -6.60
CA ILE A 493 -0.09 -30.23 -7.46
C ILE A 493 -0.67 -29.30 -8.51
N GLU A 494 -0.54 -29.66 -9.79
CA GLU A 494 -0.88 -28.78 -10.92
C GLU A 494 -2.37 -28.37 -10.99
N ASP A 495 -3.26 -29.20 -10.45
CA ASP A 495 -4.73 -29.01 -10.51
C ASP A 495 -5.37 -28.89 -9.12
N ASP A 496 -4.58 -28.63 -8.07
CA ASP A 496 -5.07 -28.49 -6.70
C ASP A 496 -4.56 -27.19 -6.04
N PRO A 497 -5.14 -26.05 -6.39
CA PRO A 497 -4.70 -24.76 -5.88
C PRO A 497 -4.94 -24.60 -4.36
N TRP A 498 -6.02 -25.20 -3.80
CA TRP A 498 -6.28 -25.10 -2.38
C TRP A 498 -5.21 -25.82 -1.56
N TYR A 499 -4.86 -27.04 -1.94
CA TYR A 499 -3.77 -27.77 -1.32
C TYR A 499 -2.47 -26.96 -1.36
N ASN A 500 -2.09 -26.47 -2.54
CA ASN A 500 -0.85 -25.72 -2.74
C ASN A 500 -0.78 -24.46 -1.86
N MET A 501 -1.85 -23.67 -1.86
CA MET A 501 -1.88 -22.42 -1.14
C MET A 501 -1.94 -22.64 0.38
N THR A 502 -2.67 -23.66 0.84
CA THR A 502 -2.73 -24.02 2.26
C THR A 502 -1.39 -24.54 2.76
N ALA A 503 -0.72 -25.43 2.01
CA ALA A 503 0.62 -25.92 2.36
C ALA A 503 1.63 -24.78 2.48
N LEU A 504 1.59 -23.84 1.54
CA LEU A 504 2.46 -22.67 1.56
C LEU A 504 2.13 -21.71 2.71
N SER A 505 0.84 -21.50 3.00
CA SER A 505 0.38 -20.69 4.14
C SER A 505 0.92 -21.25 5.47
N MET A 506 0.82 -22.56 5.67
CA MET A 506 1.37 -23.22 6.85
C MET A 506 2.89 -23.10 6.95
N TRP A 507 3.60 -23.23 5.82
CA TRP A 507 5.05 -23.03 5.80
C TRP A 507 5.39 -21.59 6.21
N ARG A 508 4.69 -20.59 5.68
CA ARG A 508 4.89 -19.16 6.00
C ARG A 508 4.63 -18.88 7.48
N LEU A 509 3.52 -19.37 8.01
CA LEU A 509 3.20 -19.25 9.43
C LEU A 509 4.32 -19.82 10.31
N ASN A 510 4.85 -20.98 9.96
CA ASN A 510 6.00 -21.56 10.66
C ASN A 510 7.26 -20.70 10.61
N GLN A 511 7.48 -19.91 9.54
CA GLN A 511 8.58 -18.95 9.52
C GLN A 511 8.31 -17.78 10.49
N PHE A 512 7.07 -17.28 10.57
CA PHE A 512 6.70 -16.23 11.53
C PHE A 512 6.83 -16.72 12.99
N ILE A 513 6.36 -17.93 13.29
CA ILE A 513 6.51 -18.53 14.64
C ILE A 513 7.98 -18.59 15.07
N LYS A 514 8.91 -18.93 14.16
CA LYS A 514 10.34 -19.00 14.45
C LYS A 514 10.98 -17.65 14.79
N ILE A 515 10.37 -16.55 14.41
CA ILE A 515 10.88 -15.20 14.66
C ILE A 515 10.16 -14.49 15.81
N GLU A 516 9.11 -15.09 16.37
CA GLU A 516 8.42 -14.58 17.57
C GLU A 516 9.43 -14.28 18.69
N GLY A 517 9.37 -13.09 19.26
CA GLY A 517 10.26 -12.63 20.33
C GLY A 517 11.71 -12.36 19.92
N THR A 518 12.07 -12.51 18.63
CA THR A 518 13.44 -12.36 18.12
C THR A 518 13.67 -11.04 17.41
N GLU A 519 14.96 -10.65 17.24
CA GLU A 519 15.37 -9.48 16.46
C GLU A 519 15.69 -9.82 14.98
N LYS A 520 15.28 -11.00 14.52
CA LYS A 520 15.54 -11.45 13.16
C LYS A 520 14.72 -10.63 12.16
N LYS A 521 15.40 -9.97 11.25
CA LYS A 521 14.75 -9.26 10.13
C LYS A 521 14.47 -10.22 8.98
N VAL A 522 13.21 -10.35 8.60
CA VAL A 522 12.76 -11.14 7.46
C VAL A 522 11.77 -10.30 6.68
N ASP A 523 11.98 -10.18 5.39
CA ASP A 523 11.06 -9.49 4.48
C ASP A 523 10.15 -10.53 3.81
N ILE A 524 8.99 -10.75 4.37
CA ILE A 524 7.94 -11.60 3.82
C ILE A 524 6.81 -10.67 3.37
N PRO A 525 6.49 -10.59 2.07
CA PRO A 525 5.42 -9.74 1.59
C PRO A 525 4.09 -10.06 2.27
N ALA A 526 3.35 -9.03 2.66
CA ALA A 526 1.97 -9.17 3.12
C ALA A 526 1.03 -9.50 1.95
N ILE A 527 -0.20 -9.88 2.25
CA ILE A 527 -1.21 -10.16 1.24
C ILE A 527 -2.35 -9.17 1.39
N ASP A 528 -2.68 -8.49 0.32
CA ASP A 528 -3.93 -7.76 0.17
C ASP A 528 -4.99 -8.74 -0.38
N TRP A 529 -5.83 -9.26 0.52
CA TRP A 529 -6.87 -10.23 0.17
C TRP A 529 -8.01 -9.58 -0.64
N ASN A 530 -8.22 -8.27 -0.54
CA ASN A 530 -9.24 -7.57 -1.32
C ASN A 530 -8.84 -7.48 -2.79
N GLU A 531 -7.57 -7.13 -3.06
CA GLU A 531 -7.03 -7.04 -4.42
C GLU A 531 -6.43 -8.35 -4.93
N PHE A 532 -6.33 -9.38 -4.08
CA PHE A 532 -5.74 -10.68 -4.39
C PHE A 532 -4.32 -10.56 -4.97
N LYS A 533 -3.49 -9.82 -4.24
CA LYS A 533 -2.08 -9.55 -4.62
C LYS A 533 -1.18 -9.51 -3.38
N LEU A 534 0.11 -9.71 -3.58
CA LEU A 534 1.10 -9.44 -2.54
C LEU A 534 1.38 -7.95 -2.46
N VAL A 535 1.65 -7.49 -1.23
CA VAL A 535 2.06 -6.12 -0.93
C VAL A 535 3.40 -6.17 -0.20
N GLY A 536 4.37 -5.44 -0.68
CA GLY A 536 5.68 -5.38 -0.05
C GLY A 536 6.82 -5.22 -1.05
N THR A 537 7.96 -5.85 -0.76
CA THR A 537 9.20 -5.71 -1.51
C THR A 537 9.25 -6.58 -2.78
N GLN A 538 8.32 -6.34 -3.70
CA GLN A 538 8.37 -6.95 -5.03
C GLN A 538 8.96 -5.96 -6.02
N THR A 539 10.13 -6.29 -6.58
CA THR A 539 10.79 -5.41 -7.56
C THR A 539 10.02 -5.26 -8.88
N TYR A 540 9.04 -6.11 -9.12
CA TYR A 540 8.16 -6.10 -10.31
C TYR A 540 6.82 -5.36 -10.10
N MET A 541 6.67 -4.67 -8.97
CA MET A 541 5.52 -3.77 -8.74
C MET A 541 5.82 -2.38 -9.28
N VAL A 542 4.86 -1.84 -10.04
CA VAL A 542 4.93 -0.47 -10.58
C VAL A 542 4.39 0.48 -9.53
N ASN A 543 5.22 0.81 -8.57
CA ASN A 543 4.95 1.77 -7.50
C ASN A 543 6.25 2.12 -6.76
N ALA A 544 6.20 3.09 -5.85
CA ALA A 544 7.17 3.31 -4.78
C ALA A 544 6.39 3.43 -3.47
N TYR A 545 7.03 3.27 -2.32
CA TYR A 545 6.36 3.44 -1.04
C TYR A 545 7.31 3.69 0.11
N TYR A 546 6.84 4.49 1.06
CA TYR A 546 7.49 4.73 2.35
C TYR A 546 7.01 3.71 3.39
N ARG A 547 7.93 3.22 4.23
CA ARG A 547 7.65 2.33 5.37
C ARG A 547 7.95 3.02 6.68
N PRO A 548 6.95 3.39 7.49
CA PRO A 548 7.16 4.06 8.77
C PRO A 548 7.99 3.24 9.77
N THR A 549 7.71 1.94 9.87
CA THR A 549 8.37 1.01 10.81
C THR A 549 9.85 0.74 10.52
N SER A 550 10.33 1.08 9.34
CA SER A 550 11.75 0.99 8.98
C SER A 550 12.35 2.33 8.59
N ASN A 551 11.56 3.41 8.60
CA ASN A 551 11.94 4.74 8.13
C ASN A 551 12.67 4.68 6.79
N SER A 552 12.09 4.01 5.82
CA SER A 552 12.71 3.75 4.52
C SER A 552 11.73 3.93 3.37
N ILE A 553 12.27 4.33 2.21
CA ILE A 553 11.57 4.32 0.92
C ILE A 553 12.09 3.14 0.13
N TYR A 554 11.20 2.40 -0.53
CA TYR A 554 11.54 1.39 -1.50
C TYR A 554 11.06 1.78 -2.90
N VAL A 555 11.97 1.72 -3.87
CA VAL A 555 11.70 2.00 -5.28
C VAL A 555 11.94 0.73 -6.11
N PRO A 556 10.89 0.01 -6.51
CA PRO A 556 10.97 -1.18 -7.33
C PRO A 556 11.55 -0.92 -8.72
N LEU A 557 12.21 -1.92 -9.31
CA LEU A 557 12.76 -1.82 -10.65
C LEU A 557 11.68 -1.57 -11.72
N ALA A 558 10.50 -2.17 -11.55
CA ALA A 558 9.38 -2.01 -12.48
C ALA A 558 8.91 -0.57 -12.62
N TYR A 559 9.17 0.27 -11.62
CA TYR A 559 8.87 1.70 -11.68
C TYR A 559 9.95 2.49 -12.44
N LEU A 560 11.18 1.95 -12.61
CA LEU A 560 12.31 2.60 -13.27
C LEU A 560 12.28 2.45 -14.80
N GLN A 561 11.14 2.70 -15.43
CA GLN A 561 10.95 2.61 -16.87
C GLN A 561 10.01 3.69 -17.41
N LYS A 562 9.94 3.82 -18.75
CA LYS A 562 8.97 4.72 -19.38
C LYS A 562 7.52 4.26 -19.07
N PRO A 563 6.60 5.21 -18.83
CA PRO A 563 6.75 6.66 -18.95
C PRO A 563 7.30 7.34 -17.66
N PHE A 564 7.52 6.63 -16.56
CA PHE A 564 7.86 7.24 -15.26
C PHE A 564 9.22 7.91 -15.25
N ILE A 565 10.15 7.43 -16.06
CA ILE A 565 11.49 7.99 -16.24
C ILE A 565 11.89 7.91 -17.70
N ASP A 566 12.29 9.02 -18.29
CA ASP A 566 12.78 9.09 -19.66
C ASP A 566 14.06 9.90 -19.73
N MET A 567 15.17 9.22 -19.90
CA MET A 567 16.50 9.84 -20.02
C MET A 567 16.90 10.08 -21.48
N ASP A 568 16.13 9.57 -22.43
CA ASP A 568 16.49 9.58 -23.84
C ASP A 568 15.86 10.76 -24.60
N GLN A 569 14.60 11.06 -24.32
CA GLN A 569 13.79 11.99 -25.11
C GLN A 569 13.25 13.18 -24.31
N ARG A 570 13.22 13.09 -22.96
CA ARG A 570 12.61 14.10 -22.11
C ARG A 570 13.64 14.81 -21.23
N GLY A 571 13.30 16.05 -20.83
CA GLY A 571 14.14 16.88 -19.96
C GLY A 571 13.94 16.63 -18.47
N ILE A 572 14.62 17.44 -17.67
CA ILE A 572 14.55 17.36 -16.20
C ILE A 572 13.15 17.68 -15.70
N GLU A 573 12.41 18.57 -16.34
CA GLU A 573 11.04 18.95 -15.97
C GLU A 573 10.09 17.76 -16.03
N TYR A 574 10.24 16.93 -17.06
CA TYR A 574 9.47 15.71 -17.21
C TYR A 574 9.80 14.68 -16.11
N ASN A 575 11.10 14.40 -15.94
CA ASN A 575 11.53 13.41 -14.96
C ASN A 575 11.22 13.84 -13.51
N LEU A 576 11.25 15.14 -13.23
CA LEU A 576 10.80 15.68 -11.95
C LEU A 576 9.29 15.59 -11.78
N ALA A 577 8.52 15.90 -12.81
CA ALA A 577 7.05 15.84 -12.74
C ALA A 577 6.51 14.43 -12.58
N TYR A 578 7.22 13.42 -13.08
CA TYR A 578 6.86 11.99 -12.94
C TYR A 578 7.57 11.34 -11.75
N MET A 579 8.80 10.88 -11.95
CA MET A 579 9.59 10.17 -10.93
C MET A 579 9.85 11.04 -9.70
N GLY A 580 10.27 12.30 -9.91
CA GLY A 580 10.58 13.24 -8.83
C GLY A 580 9.37 13.51 -7.94
N TYR A 581 8.18 13.69 -8.52
CA TYR A 581 6.94 13.88 -7.76
C TYR A 581 6.64 12.68 -6.86
N THR A 582 6.67 11.46 -7.39
CA THR A 582 6.46 10.26 -6.57
C THR A 582 7.49 10.13 -5.46
N LEU A 583 8.77 10.39 -5.75
CA LEU A 583 9.83 10.35 -4.72
C LEU A 583 9.64 11.44 -3.66
N GLY A 584 9.21 12.63 -4.05
CA GLY A 584 8.86 13.72 -3.13
C GLY A 584 7.64 13.38 -2.26
N HIS A 585 6.65 12.74 -2.84
CA HIS A 585 5.47 12.21 -2.16
C HIS A 585 5.87 11.17 -1.10
N GLU A 586 6.66 10.15 -1.47
CA GLU A 586 7.14 9.13 -0.54
C GLU A 586 8.03 9.69 0.57
N LEU A 587 8.88 10.68 0.27
CA LEU A 587 9.65 11.41 1.28
C LEU A 587 8.72 12.11 2.27
N SER A 588 7.63 12.69 1.78
CA SER A 588 6.67 13.46 2.58
C SER A 588 5.90 12.60 3.56
N HIS A 589 5.62 11.32 3.20
CA HIS A 589 5.04 10.35 4.12
C HIS A 589 5.85 10.14 5.40
N SER A 590 7.15 10.48 5.41
CA SER A 590 7.94 10.42 6.65
C SER A 590 7.43 11.36 7.74
N LEU A 591 6.72 12.43 7.39
CA LEU A 591 6.24 13.47 8.29
C LEU A 591 4.73 13.75 8.16
N ASP A 592 3.96 12.93 7.44
CA ASP A 592 2.51 13.04 7.33
C ASP A 592 1.79 12.70 8.67
N ASP A 593 0.47 12.56 8.65
CA ASP A 593 -0.34 12.26 9.83
C ASP A 593 0.00 10.92 10.47
N MET A 594 0.39 9.90 9.67
CA MET A 594 0.80 8.59 10.14
C MET A 594 2.31 8.51 10.38
N GLY A 595 3.13 8.91 9.40
CA GLY A 595 4.59 8.85 9.52
C GLY A 595 5.12 9.68 10.68
N SER A 596 4.48 10.79 11.01
CA SER A 596 4.83 11.65 12.16
C SER A 596 4.67 10.97 13.53
N LYS A 597 3.99 9.82 13.61
CA LYS A 597 3.86 9.02 14.84
C LYS A 597 5.07 8.13 15.11
N PHE A 598 5.93 7.95 14.09
CA PHE A 598 7.12 7.12 14.18
C PHE A 598 8.38 7.99 14.26
N ASP A 599 9.32 7.59 15.10
CA ASP A 599 10.61 8.27 15.26
C ASP A 599 11.62 7.95 14.14
N ALA A 600 12.83 8.44 14.27
CA ALA A 600 13.91 8.26 13.30
C ALA A 600 14.40 6.80 13.15
N ASP A 601 14.10 5.94 14.11
CA ASP A 601 14.44 4.52 14.11
C ASP A 601 13.26 3.65 13.66
N GLY A 602 12.11 4.26 13.34
CA GLY A 602 10.90 3.60 12.91
C GLY A 602 10.06 3.02 14.06
N ASN A 603 10.26 3.48 15.28
CA ASN A 603 9.45 3.09 16.41
C ASN A 603 8.31 4.09 16.64
N MET A 604 7.12 3.59 16.97
CA MET A 604 6.00 4.46 17.37
C MET A 604 6.37 5.19 18.67
N ASN A 605 6.53 6.49 18.56
CA ASN A 605 6.97 7.35 19.65
C ASN A 605 6.48 8.78 19.43
N ASN A 606 5.93 9.40 20.48
CA ASN A 606 5.56 10.81 20.42
C ASN A 606 6.79 11.70 20.64
N TRP A 607 7.29 12.29 19.56
CA TRP A 607 8.44 13.20 19.56
C TRP A 607 8.06 14.66 19.26
N TRP A 608 6.78 14.94 19.14
CA TRP A 608 6.23 16.28 18.92
C TRP A 608 5.96 17.01 20.21
N THR A 609 6.11 18.35 20.22
CA THR A 609 5.50 19.15 21.26
C THR A 609 3.99 19.25 21.03
N GLU A 610 3.21 19.44 22.09
CA GLU A 610 1.75 19.64 21.98
C GLU A 610 1.41 20.86 21.12
N HIS A 611 2.19 21.93 21.25
CA HIS A 611 2.03 23.14 20.45
C HIS A 611 2.18 22.86 18.96
N ASP A 612 3.24 22.19 18.54
CA ASP A 612 3.52 21.89 17.14
C ASP A 612 2.47 20.90 16.58
N ARG A 613 2.06 19.92 17.39
CA ARG A 613 1.00 18.98 17.03
C ARG A 613 -0.33 19.71 16.78
N LYS A 614 -0.66 20.70 17.60
CA LYS A 614 -1.88 21.52 17.40
C LYS A 614 -1.82 22.31 16.09
N ILE A 615 -0.68 22.92 15.77
CA ILE A 615 -0.49 23.64 14.49
C ILE A 615 -0.63 22.66 13.33
N PHE A 616 0.02 21.51 13.38
CA PHE A 616 -0.06 20.50 12.34
C PHE A 616 -1.49 20.00 12.12
N ASN A 617 -2.23 19.72 13.21
CA ASN A 617 -3.64 19.32 13.12
C ASN A 617 -4.53 20.40 12.47
N ASN A 618 -4.21 21.69 12.66
CA ASN A 618 -4.94 22.76 11.96
C ASN A 618 -4.61 22.79 10.45
N LYS A 619 -3.37 22.48 10.06
CA LYS A 619 -2.99 22.32 8.65
C LYS A 619 -3.72 21.14 8.01
N ILE A 620 -3.82 20.00 8.72
CA ILE A 620 -4.60 18.83 8.31
C ILE A 620 -6.04 19.22 8.01
N LYS A 621 -6.70 19.96 8.92
CA LYS A 621 -8.08 20.41 8.72
C LYS A 621 -8.25 21.33 7.50
N ASP A 622 -7.27 22.18 7.21
CA ASP A 622 -7.28 23.03 6.02
C ASP A 622 -7.13 22.21 4.72
N VAL A 623 -6.32 21.15 4.75
CA VAL A 623 -6.17 20.23 3.63
C VAL A 623 -7.46 19.44 3.40
N VAL A 624 -8.03 18.82 4.42
CA VAL A 624 -9.33 18.12 4.35
C VAL A 624 -10.39 19.01 3.73
N LYS A 625 -10.54 20.23 4.25
CA LYS A 625 -11.52 21.20 3.73
C LYS A 625 -11.29 21.55 2.25
N GLN A 626 -10.02 21.67 1.82
CA GLN A 626 -9.69 21.97 0.43
C GLN A 626 -10.14 20.84 -0.51
N TYR A 627 -9.78 19.60 -0.20
CA TYR A 627 -10.11 18.47 -1.06
C TYR A 627 -11.61 18.22 -1.12
N GLU A 628 -12.32 18.33 0.01
CA GLU A 628 -13.79 18.23 0.05
C GLU A 628 -14.47 19.35 -0.73
N GLU A 629 -13.96 20.59 -0.66
CA GLU A 629 -14.52 21.72 -1.40
C GLU A 629 -14.26 21.57 -2.90
N PHE A 630 -13.04 21.15 -3.32
CA PHE A 630 -12.76 20.93 -4.74
C PHE A 630 -13.63 19.81 -5.33
N ALA A 631 -13.81 18.70 -4.60
CA ALA A 631 -14.71 17.64 -5.01
C ALA A 631 -16.17 18.09 -5.05
N GLY A 632 -16.58 18.89 -4.08
CA GLY A 632 -17.94 19.48 -4.01
C GLY A 632 -18.28 20.36 -5.21
N ARG A 633 -17.29 21.01 -5.83
CA ARG A 633 -17.48 21.79 -7.08
C ARG A 633 -17.90 20.91 -8.26
N ASP A 634 -17.49 19.64 -8.24
CA ASP A 634 -17.89 18.63 -9.23
C ASP A 634 -19.14 17.82 -8.79
N GLY A 635 -19.77 18.20 -7.69
CA GLY A 635 -20.93 17.49 -7.13
C GLY A 635 -20.57 16.17 -6.43
N ILE A 636 -19.28 15.94 -6.15
CA ILE A 636 -18.79 14.73 -5.48
C ILE A 636 -18.65 15.00 -3.98
N LYS A 637 -19.27 14.13 -3.18
CA LYS A 637 -19.15 14.13 -1.73
C LYS A 637 -18.27 12.96 -1.30
N PHE A 638 -17.17 13.23 -0.64
CA PHE A 638 -16.33 12.21 -0.02
C PHE A 638 -15.75 12.75 1.30
N ASN A 639 -15.22 11.87 2.12
CA ASN A 639 -14.55 12.21 3.37
C ASN A 639 -13.05 12.22 3.15
N ALA A 640 -12.44 13.39 3.06
CA ALA A 640 -10.99 13.54 2.84
C ALA A 640 -10.15 13.16 4.08
N GLU A 641 -10.74 12.99 5.26
CA GLU A 641 -10.01 12.53 6.45
C GLU A 641 -9.46 11.11 6.28
N ILE A 642 -10.13 10.26 5.47
CA ILE A 642 -9.72 8.86 5.23
C ILE A 642 -8.33 8.78 4.58
N GLY A 643 -8.03 9.69 3.68
CA GLY A 643 -6.80 9.70 2.89
C GLY A 643 -5.91 10.92 3.10
N VAL A 644 -6.07 11.63 4.22
CA VAL A 644 -5.38 12.92 4.43
C VAL A 644 -3.85 12.82 4.40
N GLY A 645 -3.28 11.67 4.75
CA GLY A 645 -1.84 11.40 4.60
C GLY A 645 -1.38 11.50 3.14
N GLU A 646 -2.17 10.96 2.22
CA GLU A 646 -1.93 11.05 0.78
C GLU A 646 -2.00 12.51 0.28
N ASP A 647 -3.02 13.24 0.74
CA ASP A 647 -3.22 14.65 0.39
C ASP A 647 -2.06 15.53 0.88
N LEU A 648 -1.59 15.29 2.11
CA LEU A 648 -0.42 15.96 2.69
C LEU A 648 0.86 15.64 1.91
N ALA A 649 1.03 14.38 1.52
CA ALA A 649 2.19 13.92 0.77
C ALA A 649 2.19 14.49 -0.65
N ASP A 650 1.04 14.59 -1.32
CA ASP A 650 0.89 15.21 -2.62
C ASP A 650 1.28 16.70 -2.60
N ILE A 651 0.76 17.47 -1.64
CA ILE A 651 1.04 18.90 -1.50
C ILE A 651 2.53 19.11 -1.19
N SER A 652 3.06 18.39 -0.22
CA SER A 652 4.45 18.52 0.19
C SER A 652 5.40 18.04 -0.90
N GLY A 653 5.10 16.90 -1.52
CA GLY A 653 5.89 16.29 -2.57
C GLY A 653 6.03 17.18 -3.79
N LEU A 654 4.93 17.75 -4.29
CA LEU A 654 4.95 18.66 -5.43
C LEU A 654 5.75 19.93 -5.12
N SER A 655 5.60 20.46 -3.91
CA SER A 655 6.38 21.63 -3.46
C SER A 655 7.89 21.35 -3.36
N LEU A 656 8.29 20.14 -2.95
CA LEU A 656 9.69 19.73 -2.94
C LEU A 656 10.28 19.69 -4.36
N VAL A 657 9.52 19.18 -5.30
CA VAL A 657 9.97 19.03 -6.70
C VAL A 657 10.04 20.38 -7.40
N GLU A 658 9.07 21.28 -7.18
CA GLU A 658 9.15 22.67 -7.67
C GLU A 658 10.41 23.36 -7.16
N GLU A 659 10.70 23.24 -5.86
CA GLU A 659 11.90 23.81 -5.26
C GLU A 659 13.19 23.18 -5.81
N TYR A 660 13.18 21.88 -6.09
CA TYR A 660 14.31 21.21 -6.73
C TYR A 660 14.60 21.77 -8.11
N LEU A 661 13.58 22.08 -8.90
CA LEU A 661 13.76 22.70 -10.22
C LEU A 661 14.50 24.05 -10.13
N PHE A 662 14.16 24.87 -9.13
CA PHE A 662 14.89 26.12 -8.86
C PHE A 662 16.32 25.88 -8.39
N TYR A 663 16.49 24.92 -7.49
CA TYR A 663 17.84 24.60 -6.96
C TYR A 663 18.75 24.03 -8.05
N PHE A 664 18.22 23.24 -8.95
CA PHE A 664 18.93 22.75 -10.13
C PHE A 664 19.44 23.89 -11.01
N GLN A 665 18.62 24.91 -11.24
CA GLN A 665 19.02 26.10 -11.97
C GLN A 665 20.16 26.85 -11.28
N LEU A 666 20.12 27.00 -9.95
CA LEU A 666 21.16 27.67 -9.18
C LEU A 666 22.52 26.97 -9.27
N ILE A 667 22.51 25.62 -9.27
CA ILE A 667 23.73 24.81 -9.37
C ILE A 667 24.30 24.84 -10.80
N HIS A 668 23.45 24.92 -11.81
CA HIS A 668 23.82 24.84 -13.22
C HIS A 668 23.70 26.16 -13.98
N ARG A 669 23.90 27.31 -13.29
CA ARG A 669 23.74 28.68 -13.82
C ARG A 669 24.44 28.95 -15.16
N SER A 670 25.56 28.29 -15.44
CA SER A 670 26.31 28.47 -16.68
C SER A 670 25.72 27.79 -17.90
N THR A 671 24.74 26.89 -17.71
CA THR A 671 24.30 25.94 -18.76
C THR A 671 22.80 25.91 -18.99
N THR A 672 21.98 26.42 -18.04
CA THR A 672 20.53 26.32 -18.14
C THR A 672 19.87 27.57 -17.57
N VAL A 673 19.11 28.27 -18.41
CA VAL A 673 18.16 29.29 -17.95
C VAL A 673 16.80 28.64 -17.89
N ILE A 674 16.29 28.40 -16.65
CA ILE A 674 14.89 28.01 -16.49
C ILE A 674 14.04 29.24 -16.76
N LYS A 675 13.41 29.26 -17.90
CA LYS A 675 12.43 30.28 -18.30
C LYS A 675 11.06 29.87 -17.74
N ASN A 676 10.09 30.78 -17.76
CA ASN A 676 8.70 30.47 -17.43
C ASN A 676 8.16 29.27 -18.21
N LEU A 677 8.64 29.06 -19.43
CA LEU A 677 8.27 27.92 -20.27
C LEU A 677 8.60 26.55 -19.64
N SER A 678 9.76 26.43 -18.96
CA SER A 678 10.13 25.19 -18.25
C SER A 678 9.20 24.90 -17.06
N LEU A 679 8.73 25.95 -16.37
CA LEU A 679 7.75 25.80 -15.29
C LEU A 679 6.36 25.43 -15.83
N GLU A 680 5.93 26.03 -16.93
CA GLU A 680 4.70 25.62 -17.61
C GLU A 680 4.77 24.16 -18.04
N ALA A 681 5.89 23.72 -18.63
CA ALA A 681 6.12 22.33 -19.01
C ALA A 681 6.08 21.39 -17.80
N PHE A 682 6.71 21.77 -16.69
CA PHE A 682 6.67 21.01 -15.45
C PHE A 682 5.23 20.81 -14.93
N TYR A 683 4.44 21.88 -14.86
CA TYR A 683 3.05 21.78 -14.38
C TYR A 683 2.17 20.96 -15.33
N VAL A 684 2.35 21.11 -16.65
CA VAL A 684 1.63 20.28 -17.63
C VAL A 684 2.01 18.81 -17.48
N TYR A 685 3.29 18.49 -17.31
CA TYR A 685 3.72 17.11 -17.08
C TYR A 685 3.22 16.55 -15.75
N SER A 686 3.13 17.36 -14.69
CA SER A 686 2.53 16.95 -13.41
C SER A 686 1.06 16.58 -13.58
N ALA A 687 0.31 17.35 -14.36
CA ALA A 687 -1.08 16.99 -14.67
C ALA A 687 -1.19 15.75 -15.58
N ILE A 688 -0.29 15.57 -16.54
CA ILE A 688 -0.26 14.36 -17.39
C ILE A 688 0.06 13.11 -16.56
N GLN A 689 0.97 13.22 -15.59
CA GLN A 689 1.31 12.12 -14.68
C GLN A 689 0.09 11.63 -13.91
N SER A 690 -0.78 12.54 -13.49
CA SER A 690 -2.04 12.24 -12.78
C SER A 690 -3.20 11.83 -13.71
N ARG A 691 -2.98 11.69 -15.04
CA ARG A 691 -4.06 11.34 -15.96
C ARG A 691 -4.69 9.99 -15.63
N GLN A 692 -6.00 9.97 -15.49
CA GLN A 692 -6.77 8.80 -15.13
C GLN A 692 -8.10 8.78 -15.88
N LYS A 693 -8.50 7.62 -16.40
CA LYS A 693 -9.90 7.36 -16.76
C LYS A 693 -10.40 6.24 -15.87
N ILE A 694 -11.19 6.59 -14.88
CA ILE A 694 -11.91 5.65 -14.03
C ILE A 694 -13.28 5.33 -14.66
N TYR A 695 -13.76 4.09 -14.50
CA TYR A 695 -15.12 3.73 -14.86
C TYR A 695 -16.12 4.39 -13.90
N ASP A 696 -17.16 5.01 -14.41
CA ASP A 696 -18.12 5.77 -13.61
C ASP A 696 -18.75 4.93 -12.48
N LYS A 697 -18.99 3.63 -12.75
CA LYS A 697 -19.48 2.68 -11.75
C LYS A 697 -18.48 2.36 -10.63
N ALA A 698 -17.19 2.64 -10.84
CA ALA A 698 -16.15 2.40 -9.86
C ALA A 698 -15.92 3.59 -8.93
N ILE A 699 -16.35 4.79 -9.29
CA ILE A 699 -16.14 6.02 -8.51
C ILE A 699 -16.66 5.89 -7.06
N PRO A 700 -17.88 5.38 -6.78
CA PRO A 700 -18.37 5.29 -5.41
C PRO A 700 -17.52 4.38 -4.52
N ALA A 701 -17.03 3.25 -5.05
CA ALA A 701 -16.16 2.34 -4.32
C ALA A 701 -14.78 2.98 -4.08
N GLN A 702 -14.21 3.63 -5.11
CA GLN A 702 -12.94 4.34 -5.01
C GLN A 702 -12.97 5.37 -3.87
N LEU A 703 -14.00 6.21 -3.81
CA LEU A 703 -14.11 7.26 -2.80
C LEU A 703 -14.31 6.75 -1.36
N LYS A 704 -14.73 5.50 -1.19
CA LYS A 704 -14.99 4.91 0.13
C LYS A 704 -13.88 3.98 0.63
N THR A 705 -13.13 3.37 -0.26
CA THR A 705 -12.21 2.27 0.09
C THR A 705 -10.76 2.54 -0.25
N ASN A 706 -10.47 3.54 -1.08
CA ASN A 706 -9.11 3.93 -1.45
C ASN A 706 -8.68 5.16 -0.63
N PRO A 707 -7.52 5.14 0.04
CA PRO A 707 -6.99 6.32 0.70
C PRO A 707 -6.63 7.45 -0.29
N HIS A 708 -6.39 7.10 -1.56
CA HIS A 708 -6.11 8.10 -2.58
C HIS A 708 -7.43 8.71 -3.11
N PRO A 709 -7.59 10.02 -3.10
CA PRO A 709 -8.70 10.68 -3.79
C PRO A 709 -8.57 10.51 -5.31
N LEU A 710 -9.58 10.97 -6.06
CA LEU A 710 -9.49 10.95 -7.53
C LEU A 710 -8.30 11.80 -8.00
N GLU A 711 -7.60 11.34 -9.03
CA GLU A 711 -6.38 11.97 -9.57
C GLU A 711 -6.58 13.44 -9.97
N LYS A 712 -7.80 13.83 -10.33
CA LYS A 712 -8.16 15.23 -10.57
C LYS A 712 -7.87 16.11 -9.34
N TYR A 713 -8.19 15.65 -8.15
CA TYR A 713 -7.97 16.43 -6.92
C TYR A 713 -6.53 16.32 -6.46
N ARG A 714 -5.87 15.17 -6.67
CA ARG A 714 -4.44 14.99 -6.45
C ARG A 714 -3.59 15.91 -7.34
N CYS A 715 -4.09 16.30 -8.51
CA CYS A 715 -3.48 17.29 -9.39
C CYS A 715 -3.82 18.72 -8.97
N ASN A 716 -5.11 19.05 -8.92
CA ASN A 716 -5.57 20.43 -8.79
C ASN A 716 -5.32 21.04 -7.39
N CYS A 717 -5.48 20.26 -6.33
CA CYS A 717 -5.33 20.78 -4.96
C CYS A 717 -3.86 21.17 -4.65
N PRO A 718 -2.84 20.33 -4.90
CA PRO A 718 -1.45 20.74 -4.71
C PRO A 718 -1.04 21.94 -5.58
N LEU A 719 -1.37 21.93 -6.88
CA LEU A 719 -1.05 23.03 -7.80
C LEU A 719 -1.66 24.36 -7.33
N SER A 720 -2.88 24.34 -6.82
CA SER A 720 -3.57 25.53 -6.33
C SER A 720 -2.88 26.21 -5.14
N ARG A 721 -1.98 25.52 -4.44
CA ARG A 721 -1.18 26.05 -3.33
C ARG A 721 0.14 26.65 -3.77
N LEU A 722 0.63 26.31 -4.97
CA LEU A 722 1.91 26.81 -5.49
C LEU A 722 1.77 28.27 -5.99
N LYS A 723 2.56 29.15 -5.40
CA LYS A 723 2.53 30.60 -5.74
C LYS A 723 2.87 30.84 -7.19
N LEU A 724 3.90 30.17 -7.70
CA LEU A 724 4.37 30.35 -9.09
C LEU A 724 3.36 29.83 -10.10
N PHE A 725 2.70 28.68 -9.81
CA PHE A 725 1.58 28.22 -10.63
C PHE A 725 0.50 29.30 -10.74
N ARG A 726 0.12 29.90 -9.61
CA ARG A 726 -0.89 30.98 -9.61
C ARG A 726 -0.45 32.22 -10.40
N GLU A 727 0.81 32.59 -10.29
CA GLU A 727 1.38 33.73 -11.04
C GLU A 727 1.35 33.46 -12.54
N ILE A 728 1.84 32.31 -12.99
CA ILE A 728 1.90 31.93 -14.41
C ILE A 728 0.50 31.85 -15.03
N TYR A 729 -0.43 31.20 -14.36
CA TYR A 729 -1.80 31.04 -14.87
C TYR A 729 -2.77 32.13 -14.42
N GLN A 730 -2.28 33.16 -13.73
CA GLN A 730 -3.06 34.33 -13.25
C GLN A 730 -4.29 33.93 -12.43
N VAL A 731 -4.14 32.94 -11.55
CA VAL A 731 -5.21 32.43 -10.68
C VAL A 731 -5.56 33.46 -9.62
N LYS A 732 -6.83 33.86 -9.55
CA LYS A 732 -7.38 34.89 -8.65
C LYS A 732 -8.57 34.34 -7.88
N LYS A 733 -8.96 35.04 -6.80
CA LYS A 733 -10.19 34.74 -6.06
C LYS A 733 -11.39 34.71 -7.00
N GLY A 734 -12.14 33.59 -6.98
CA GLY A 734 -13.25 33.33 -7.87
C GLY A 734 -12.94 32.38 -9.04
N ASP A 735 -11.64 32.11 -9.33
CA ASP A 735 -11.27 31.07 -10.28
C ASP A 735 -11.32 29.68 -9.63
N GLY A 736 -11.56 28.63 -10.41
CA GLY A 736 -11.72 27.28 -9.91
C GLY A 736 -10.45 26.67 -9.26
N MET A 737 -9.26 27.10 -9.71
CA MET A 737 -7.97 26.70 -9.11
C MET A 737 -7.58 27.56 -7.90
N TYR A 738 -8.43 28.49 -7.43
CA TYR A 738 -8.09 29.32 -6.29
C TYR A 738 -8.37 28.59 -4.97
N TRP A 739 -7.37 28.55 -4.10
CA TRP A 739 -7.51 28.25 -2.67
C TRP A 739 -6.97 29.43 -1.87
N HIS A 740 -7.58 29.78 -0.75
CA HIS A 740 -7.20 30.95 0.04
C HIS A 740 -5.81 30.83 0.68
N ASN A 741 -5.33 29.59 0.89
CA ASN A 741 -4.07 29.26 1.53
C ASN A 741 -3.03 28.77 0.51
N THR A 742 -1.78 29.26 0.62
CA THR A 742 -0.63 28.82 -0.19
C THR A 742 0.39 28.04 0.65
N ASP A 743 -0.01 27.57 1.82
CA ASP A 743 0.83 26.76 2.68
C ASP A 743 1.02 25.36 2.08
N THR A 744 2.26 24.98 1.91
CA THR A 744 2.67 23.65 1.41
C THR A 744 3.09 22.69 2.53
N ILE A 745 2.61 22.90 3.73
CA ILE A 745 2.79 22.13 4.97
C ILE A 745 4.15 22.43 5.63
N TRP A 746 5.25 22.23 4.89
CA TRP A 746 6.62 22.37 5.39
C TRP A 746 7.36 23.58 4.86
#